data_33088e158d11b76f92fd4c52a2c601d4
#
_entry.id   33088e158d11b76f92fd4c52a2c601d4
#
_cell.length_a   1.000
_cell.length_b   1.000
_cell.length_c   1.000
_cell.angle_alpha   90.00
_cell.angle_beta   90.00
_cell.angle_gamma   90.00
#
_symmetry.space_group_name_H-M   'P 1'
#
loop_
_entity.id
_entity.type
_entity.pdbx_description
1 polymer ?
#
loop_
_entity_poly.entity_id
_entity_poly.type
_entity_poly.pdbx_seq_one_letter_code
_entity_poly.pdbx_strand_id
1 'polypeptide(L)'
;MREELNVEELFASKVFTLGKMKERLPKSTYKEVKNVMDQGGELSLATADVVATAMKDWAIENGATHYTHWFQPLTGITAEKHDAFVTHPDEDGRMIMEFSGKELIKGEPDASSFPSGGLRATFEARGYTTWDITSPAFIKETATGPTLCIPTAFCSYKGEALDKKTPLLRSMEALSKQAIRIVRLFGNTEATKVLPSVGAEQEYFLVDSAKALQREDIIFSGRTLFGAPAPKGQEMDDHYFGVIRERIGGFMHDVNIELWKLGVTSKTQHNEAAPAQHEVAPIYESANVAVDHNQLVMETLKRVAGKHGLRCMLHEKPFAGVNGSGKHNNWSITTDNGVNLLEPGQTPNENIQFLLVLACIMKAVDTHADLLRQSASNVGNDHRLGGYEAPPAIISIFLGEQLEDVVSQLVETGKADNLKEGGMLRTGVSTLPDFVKDATDRNRTSPFAFTGNKFEFRMVGSEDSIGSPNTTLNAIVAEAFCEAADRLEGAEDFDMAVHDLIKEYMTEHQRIIFNGNGYAKEWEEEAARRGLPNIPSMVAAVDTLTTPKAIHLFEKFGIFTEAELRSRAEVLYETYAKTINIEALTMVDMANKQIIPAVMKYSKSLADAVIAITEAGGDTYVPNRMLQQITQKLTEMEKASEALLEEEKKASAMPRGKEQAFCYHDKVMVAMNALRRPADELEKLVDKKYWPFPTYADLLFEV
;
A
#
# COMPACT_ATOMS: atom_id res chain seq x y z
N MET A 1 4.27 -25.24 -29.68
CA MET A 1 3.47 -24.12 -30.17
C MET A 1 2.90 -23.44 -28.93
N ARG A 2 3.14 -22.14 -28.71
CA ARG A 2 2.37 -21.44 -27.69
C ARG A 2 0.92 -21.39 -28.21
N GLU A 3 -0.02 -21.90 -27.42
CA GLU A 3 -1.44 -21.67 -27.71
C GLU A 3 -1.65 -20.18 -27.88
N GLU A 4 -2.41 -19.78 -28.92
CA GLU A 4 -2.74 -18.38 -29.16
C GLU A 4 -3.56 -17.87 -27.97
N LEU A 5 -2.99 -16.97 -27.17
CA LEU A 5 -3.64 -16.44 -25.97
C LEU A 5 -4.78 -15.51 -26.37
N ASN A 6 -6.02 -15.94 -26.17
CA ASN A 6 -7.19 -15.08 -26.34
C ASN A 6 -7.47 -14.32 -25.03
N VAL A 7 -7.00 -13.08 -24.93
CA VAL A 7 -7.15 -12.26 -23.74
C VAL A 7 -8.60 -11.94 -23.41
N GLU A 8 -9.47 -11.77 -24.43
CA GLU A 8 -10.90 -11.46 -24.23
C GLU A 8 -11.63 -12.63 -23.54
N GLU A 9 -11.33 -13.88 -23.92
CA GLU A 9 -11.88 -15.08 -23.27
C GLU A 9 -11.25 -15.35 -21.90
N LEU A 10 -9.98 -14.98 -21.73
CA LEU A 10 -9.23 -15.20 -20.51
C LEU A 10 -9.69 -14.25 -19.41
N PHE A 11 -9.98 -12.96 -19.76
CA PHE A 11 -10.28 -11.92 -18.78
C PHE A 11 -11.51 -12.28 -17.94
N ALA A 12 -11.34 -12.22 -16.60
CA ALA A 12 -12.35 -12.56 -15.60
C ALA A 12 -12.92 -14.00 -15.76
N SER A 13 -12.19 -14.92 -16.43
CA SER A 13 -12.62 -16.33 -16.57
C SER A 13 -12.81 -17.01 -15.23
N LYS A 14 -12.07 -16.60 -14.21
CA LYS A 14 -12.10 -17.13 -12.83
C LYS A 14 -12.86 -16.22 -11.84
N VAL A 15 -13.72 -15.33 -12.34
CA VAL A 15 -14.53 -14.42 -11.51
C VAL A 15 -16.01 -14.72 -11.71
N PHE A 16 -16.78 -14.77 -10.63
CA PHE A 16 -18.23 -14.92 -10.66
C PHE A 16 -18.90 -13.54 -10.91
N THR A 17 -18.79 -13.07 -12.14
CA THR A 17 -19.23 -11.76 -12.59
C THR A 17 -20.76 -11.62 -12.61
N LEU A 18 -21.27 -10.38 -12.69
CA LEU A 18 -22.70 -10.11 -12.92
C LEU A 18 -23.22 -10.78 -14.21
N GLY A 19 -22.38 -10.91 -15.25
CA GLY A 19 -22.72 -11.66 -16.46
C GLY A 19 -23.00 -13.12 -16.16
N LYS A 20 -22.11 -13.80 -15.43
CA LYS A 20 -22.29 -15.19 -14.99
C LYS A 20 -23.48 -15.36 -14.04
N MET A 21 -23.72 -14.40 -13.14
CA MET A 21 -24.92 -14.39 -12.30
C MET A 21 -26.19 -14.31 -13.13
N LYS A 22 -26.22 -13.43 -14.15
CA LYS A 22 -27.37 -13.27 -15.05
C LYS A 22 -27.69 -14.53 -15.86
N GLU A 23 -26.65 -15.29 -16.24
CA GLU A 23 -26.79 -16.54 -16.98
C GLU A 23 -27.30 -17.70 -16.10
N ARG A 24 -26.89 -17.74 -14.82
CA ARG A 24 -27.09 -18.88 -13.91
C ARG A 24 -28.24 -18.70 -12.91
N LEU A 25 -28.65 -17.46 -12.65
CA LEU A 25 -29.70 -17.16 -11.67
C LEU A 25 -31.07 -16.96 -12.35
N PRO A 26 -32.15 -17.36 -11.68
CA PRO A 26 -33.50 -16.96 -12.07
C PRO A 26 -33.59 -15.41 -12.18
N LYS A 27 -34.38 -14.90 -13.16
CA LYS A 27 -34.50 -13.45 -13.40
C LYS A 27 -34.89 -12.64 -12.16
N SER A 28 -35.74 -13.19 -11.30
CA SER A 28 -36.16 -12.53 -10.05
C SER A 28 -34.99 -12.41 -9.07
N THR A 29 -34.27 -13.50 -8.83
CA THR A 29 -33.08 -13.56 -7.99
C THR A 29 -31.99 -12.60 -8.47
N TYR A 30 -31.68 -12.61 -9.76
CA TYR A 30 -30.70 -11.68 -10.33
C TYR A 30 -31.09 -10.20 -10.11
N LYS A 31 -32.39 -9.87 -10.29
CA LYS A 31 -32.87 -8.51 -10.05
C LYS A 31 -32.74 -8.09 -8.59
N GLU A 32 -33.05 -8.99 -7.65
CA GLU A 32 -32.91 -8.72 -6.22
C GLU A 32 -31.44 -8.51 -5.84
N VAL A 33 -30.54 -9.40 -6.27
CA VAL A 33 -29.09 -9.26 -6.07
C VAL A 33 -28.59 -7.91 -6.59
N LYS A 34 -28.95 -7.59 -7.87
CA LYS A 34 -28.54 -6.32 -8.49
C LYS A 34 -29.10 -5.11 -7.73
N ASN A 35 -30.34 -5.18 -7.27
CA ASN A 35 -30.92 -4.08 -6.49
C ASN A 35 -30.20 -3.87 -5.16
N VAL A 36 -29.84 -4.96 -4.46
CA VAL A 36 -29.05 -4.85 -3.21
C VAL A 36 -27.66 -4.27 -3.49
N MET A 37 -26.98 -4.66 -4.57
CA MET A 37 -25.69 -4.07 -4.97
C MET A 37 -25.82 -2.58 -5.28
N ASP A 38 -26.88 -2.19 -6.01
CA ASP A 38 -27.07 -0.82 -6.49
C ASP A 38 -27.61 0.12 -5.40
N GLN A 39 -28.54 -0.36 -4.56
CA GLN A 39 -29.29 0.47 -3.59
C GLN A 39 -28.91 0.20 -2.13
N GLY A 40 -28.19 -0.87 -1.85
CA GLY A 40 -28.00 -1.39 -0.49
C GLY A 40 -29.20 -2.21 -0.02
N GLY A 41 -29.10 -2.73 1.18
CA GLY A 41 -30.12 -3.59 1.81
C GLY A 41 -29.58 -4.99 2.08
N GLU A 42 -30.47 -5.86 2.58
CA GLU A 42 -30.13 -7.25 2.91
C GLU A 42 -30.74 -8.21 1.89
N LEU A 43 -29.97 -9.24 1.54
CA LEU A 43 -30.52 -10.37 0.77
C LEU A 43 -31.36 -11.26 1.65
N SER A 44 -32.51 -11.70 1.12
CA SER A 44 -33.29 -12.76 1.77
C SER A 44 -32.48 -14.07 1.79
N LEU A 45 -32.64 -14.88 2.84
CA LEU A 45 -31.97 -16.19 2.93
C LEU A 45 -32.32 -17.08 1.73
N ALA A 46 -33.54 -17.04 1.26
CA ALA A 46 -34.00 -17.80 0.10
C ALA A 46 -33.25 -17.37 -1.19
N THR A 47 -33.05 -16.09 -1.39
CA THR A 47 -32.25 -15.56 -2.50
C THR A 47 -30.78 -15.94 -2.37
N ALA A 48 -30.24 -15.86 -1.15
CA ALA A 48 -28.88 -16.29 -0.86
C ALA A 48 -28.64 -17.78 -1.12
N ASP A 49 -29.59 -18.67 -0.80
CA ASP A 49 -29.51 -20.10 -1.10
C ASP A 49 -29.42 -20.38 -2.60
N VAL A 50 -30.19 -19.66 -3.41
CA VAL A 50 -30.15 -19.78 -4.87
C VAL A 50 -28.79 -19.29 -5.43
N VAL A 51 -28.27 -18.18 -4.91
CA VAL A 51 -26.97 -17.65 -5.30
C VAL A 51 -25.84 -18.59 -4.90
N ALA A 52 -25.89 -19.10 -3.66
CA ALA A 52 -24.87 -20.04 -3.13
C ALA A 52 -24.80 -21.32 -3.97
N THR A 53 -25.96 -21.90 -4.33
CA THR A 53 -26.03 -23.07 -5.20
C THR A 53 -25.39 -22.79 -6.57
N ALA A 54 -25.78 -21.69 -7.22
CA ALA A 54 -25.24 -21.32 -8.53
C ALA A 54 -23.72 -21.04 -8.49
N MET A 55 -23.25 -20.40 -7.41
CA MET A 55 -21.83 -20.08 -7.19
C MET A 55 -21.02 -21.37 -6.95
N LYS A 56 -21.53 -22.31 -6.13
CA LYS A 56 -20.92 -23.62 -5.90
C LYS A 56 -20.85 -24.43 -7.18
N ASP A 57 -21.93 -24.53 -7.95
CA ASP A 57 -21.95 -25.30 -9.20
C ASP A 57 -20.93 -24.73 -10.19
N TRP A 58 -20.87 -23.41 -10.33
CA TRP A 58 -19.83 -22.75 -11.13
C TRP A 58 -18.40 -23.03 -10.61
N ALA A 59 -18.21 -23.03 -9.31
CA ALA A 59 -16.90 -23.31 -8.71
C ALA A 59 -16.46 -24.76 -8.97
N ILE A 60 -17.37 -25.73 -8.84
CA ILE A 60 -17.11 -27.14 -9.13
C ILE A 60 -16.80 -27.36 -10.62
N GLU A 61 -17.51 -26.72 -11.54
CA GLU A 61 -17.21 -26.74 -12.98
C GLU A 61 -15.80 -26.23 -13.29
N ASN A 62 -15.27 -25.31 -12.46
CA ASN A 62 -13.90 -24.83 -12.52
C ASN A 62 -12.90 -25.62 -11.70
N GLY A 63 -13.29 -26.81 -11.17
CA GLY A 63 -12.45 -27.73 -10.44
C GLY A 63 -12.28 -27.42 -8.95
N ALA A 64 -13.01 -26.46 -8.40
CA ALA A 64 -12.92 -26.15 -6.98
C ALA A 64 -13.65 -27.21 -6.13
N THR A 65 -13.03 -27.62 -5.04
CA THR A 65 -13.59 -28.54 -4.04
C THR A 65 -13.83 -27.87 -2.69
N HIS A 66 -13.26 -26.67 -2.52
CA HIS A 66 -13.29 -25.90 -1.30
C HIS A 66 -13.70 -24.46 -1.59
N TYR A 67 -14.20 -23.79 -0.54
CA TYR A 67 -14.44 -22.36 -0.50
C TYR A 67 -13.76 -21.73 0.71
N THR A 68 -13.60 -20.42 0.69
CA THR A 68 -13.11 -19.63 1.83
C THR A 68 -13.79 -18.27 1.86
N HIS A 69 -14.10 -17.82 3.07
CA HIS A 69 -14.37 -16.41 3.32
C HIS A 69 -13.03 -15.66 3.34
N TRP A 70 -12.76 -14.96 2.25
CA TRP A 70 -11.52 -14.24 2.02
C TRP A 70 -11.66 -12.80 2.51
N PHE A 71 -10.77 -12.34 3.39
CA PHE A 71 -10.84 -10.99 3.96
C PHE A 71 -9.46 -10.39 4.23
N GLN A 72 -9.43 -9.08 4.49
CA GLN A 72 -8.23 -8.31 4.79
C GLN A 72 -8.11 -8.05 6.29
N PRO A 73 -7.27 -8.81 7.03
CA PRO A 73 -7.12 -8.65 8.48
C PRO A 73 -6.41 -7.32 8.83
N LEU A 74 -6.36 -6.98 10.11
CA LEU A 74 -5.60 -5.82 10.60
C LEU A 74 -4.08 -5.95 10.34
N THR A 75 -3.58 -7.18 10.31
CA THR A 75 -2.17 -7.52 10.04
C THR A 75 -2.08 -8.53 8.91
N GLY A 76 -1.00 -8.46 8.13
CA GLY A 76 -0.80 -9.33 6.97
C GLY A 76 -1.58 -8.87 5.73
N ILE A 77 -1.52 -9.67 4.66
CA ILE A 77 -2.14 -9.35 3.37
C ILE A 77 -3.61 -9.76 3.38
N THR A 78 -3.87 -11.07 3.43
CA THR A 78 -5.21 -11.66 3.45
C THR A 78 -5.28 -12.82 4.43
N ALA A 79 -6.50 -13.17 4.82
CA ALA A 79 -6.80 -14.32 5.66
C ALA A 79 -7.82 -15.22 4.96
N GLU A 80 -7.62 -16.52 5.08
CA GLU A 80 -8.46 -17.56 4.50
C GLU A 80 -8.50 -18.81 5.40
N LYS A 81 -9.66 -19.47 5.40
CA LYS A 81 -9.86 -20.77 6.01
C LYS A 81 -10.66 -21.61 5.02
N HIS A 82 -10.04 -22.64 4.49
CA HIS A 82 -10.66 -23.47 3.46
C HIS A 82 -11.61 -24.49 4.07
N ASP A 83 -12.89 -24.41 3.72
CA ASP A 83 -13.90 -25.39 4.04
C ASP A 83 -14.29 -26.15 2.76
N ALA A 84 -14.41 -27.48 2.84
CA ALA A 84 -14.81 -28.29 1.70
C ALA A 84 -16.35 -28.19 1.50
N PHE A 85 -16.81 -28.31 0.25
CA PHE A 85 -18.25 -28.40 -0.06
C PHE A 85 -18.90 -29.70 0.40
N VAL A 86 -18.15 -30.63 0.98
CA VAL A 86 -18.64 -31.95 1.38
C VAL A 86 -19.54 -31.87 2.62
N THR A 87 -20.65 -32.60 2.57
CA THR A 87 -21.53 -32.82 3.71
C THR A 87 -21.58 -34.30 4.11
N HIS A 88 -22.46 -34.64 5.04
CA HIS A 88 -22.68 -36.06 5.39
C HIS A 88 -23.12 -36.85 4.17
N PRO A 89 -22.62 -38.10 4.01
CA PRO A 89 -23.09 -38.99 2.96
C PRO A 89 -24.58 -39.24 3.04
N ASP A 90 -25.23 -39.48 1.88
CA ASP A 90 -26.60 -39.91 1.81
C ASP A 90 -26.80 -41.32 2.39
N GLU A 91 -28.02 -41.82 2.36
CA GLU A 91 -28.38 -43.18 2.86
C GLU A 91 -27.64 -44.29 2.10
N ASP A 92 -27.23 -44.05 0.86
CA ASP A 92 -26.44 -44.96 0.02
C ASP A 92 -24.92 -44.82 0.24
N GLY A 93 -24.49 -43.94 1.15
CA GLY A 93 -23.07 -43.66 1.43
C GLY A 93 -22.39 -42.80 0.38
N ARG A 94 -23.14 -42.09 -0.48
CA ARG A 94 -22.61 -41.19 -1.49
C ARG A 94 -22.40 -39.79 -0.88
N MET A 95 -21.24 -39.22 -1.16
CA MET A 95 -20.91 -37.85 -0.73
C MET A 95 -21.79 -36.83 -1.46
N ILE A 96 -22.35 -35.90 -0.71
CA ILE A 96 -23.10 -34.76 -1.24
C ILE A 96 -22.23 -33.53 -1.13
N MET A 97 -22.25 -32.66 -2.15
CA MET A 97 -21.61 -31.37 -2.15
C MET A 97 -22.66 -30.28 -2.05
N GLU A 98 -22.64 -29.55 -0.95
CA GLU A 98 -23.61 -28.48 -0.63
C GLU A 98 -22.87 -27.18 -0.29
N PHE A 99 -23.55 -26.07 -0.51
CA PHE A 99 -23.17 -24.76 -0.05
C PHE A 99 -24.44 -23.92 0.09
N SER A 100 -24.79 -23.59 1.32
CA SER A 100 -26.03 -22.91 1.65
C SER A 100 -25.89 -21.38 1.60
N GLY A 101 -27.01 -20.68 1.46
CA GLY A 101 -27.06 -19.23 1.59
C GLY A 101 -26.59 -18.73 2.96
N LYS A 102 -26.80 -19.52 4.01
CA LYS A 102 -26.28 -19.21 5.34
C LYS A 102 -24.75 -19.22 5.35
N GLU A 103 -24.13 -20.22 4.73
CA GLU A 103 -22.67 -20.30 4.62
C GLU A 103 -22.10 -19.25 3.68
N LEU A 104 -22.84 -18.84 2.64
CA LEU A 104 -22.44 -17.73 1.78
C LEU A 104 -22.45 -16.39 2.55
N ILE A 105 -23.56 -16.07 3.22
CA ILE A 105 -23.74 -14.77 3.87
C ILE A 105 -22.84 -14.62 5.10
N LYS A 106 -22.67 -15.68 5.89
CA LYS A 106 -22.07 -15.62 7.22
C LYS A 106 -21.17 -16.80 7.51
N GLY A 107 -19.93 -16.52 7.89
CA GLY A 107 -19.02 -17.46 8.53
C GLY A 107 -18.83 -17.15 10.01
N GLU A 108 -18.43 -18.15 10.79
CA GLU A 108 -18.14 -18.03 12.23
C GLU A 108 -16.72 -18.55 12.55
N PRO A 109 -15.66 -17.88 12.04
CA PRO A 109 -14.29 -18.31 12.33
C PRO A 109 -13.94 -18.10 13.80
N ASP A 110 -12.98 -18.91 14.30
CA ASP A 110 -12.36 -18.64 15.59
C ASP A 110 -11.50 -17.38 15.49
N ALA A 111 -11.89 -16.35 16.22
CA ALA A 111 -11.22 -15.07 16.28
C ALA A 111 -10.21 -14.97 17.44
N SER A 112 -9.98 -16.02 18.22
CA SER A 112 -9.15 -15.98 19.43
C SER A 112 -7.70 -15.59 19.16
N SER A 113 -7.18 -15.94 17.99
CA SER A 113 -5.80 -15.65 17.57
C SER A 113 -5.65 -14.37 16.76
N PHE A 114 -6.75 -13.71 16.36
CA PHE A 114 -6.66 -12.47 15.60
C PHE A 114 -6.28 -11.28 16.48
N PRO A 115 -5.40 -10.38 16.01
CA PRO A 115 -5.11 -9.14 16.70
C PRO A 115 -6.37 -8.32 16.89
N SER A 116 -6.68 -7.94 18.11
CA SER A 116 -7.90 -7.19 18.43
C SER A 116 -7.64 -5.94 19.29
N GLY A 117 -6.37 -5.65 19.65
CA GLY A 117 -6.01 -4.45 20.41
C GLY A 117 -6.87 -4.23 21.66
N GLY A 118 -7.27 -5.32 22.33
CA GLY A 118 -8.11 -5.25 23.53
C GLY A 118 -9.62 -5.13 23.29
N LEU A 119 -10.10 -5.10 22.05
CA LEU A 119 -11.55 -5.04 21.76
C LEU A 119 -12.33 -6.26 22.26
N ARG A 120 -11.67 -7.39 22.45
CA ARG A 120 -12.30 -8.58 22.99
C ARG A 120 -11.52 -9.20 24.13
N ALA A 121 -12.22 -9.86 25.03
CA ALA A 121 -11.61 -10.63 26.09
C ALA A 121 -10.94 -11.92 25.52
N THR A 122 -9.92 -12.40 26.19
CA THR A 122 -9.16 -13.59 25.77
C THR A 122 -10.02 -14.85 25.59
N PHE A 123 -11.12 -14.95 26.35
CA PHE A 123 -12.05 -16.08 26.27
C PHE A 123 -13.12 -15.93 25.20
N GLU A 124 -13.25 -14.76 24.54
CA GLU A 124 -14.18 -14.55 23.43
C GLU A 124 -13.54 -15.05 22.14
N ALA A 125 -13.94 -16.25 21.69
CA ALA A 125 -13.34 -16.89 20.52
C ALA A 125 -14.11 -16.63 19.22
N ARG A 126 -15.41 -16.25 19.27
CA ARG A 126 -16.23 -16.14 18.08
C ARG A 126 -16.07 -14.80 17.39
N GLY A 127 -15.83 -14.84 16.07
CA GLY A 127 -15.95 -13.72 15.15
C GLY A 127 -16.93 -14.06 14.03
N TYR A 128 -17.25 -13.08 13.20
CA TYR A 128 -18.15 -13.24 12.07
C TYR A 128 -17.52 -12.67 10.80
N THR A 129 -17.58 -13.46 9.72
CA THR A 129 -17.37 -12.96 8.37
C THR A 129 -18.72 -12.74 7.70
N THR A 130 -18.83 -11.68 6.90
CA THR A 130 -20.06 -11.34 6.16
C THR A 130 -19.72 -11.07 4.70
N TRP A 131 -20.43 -11.72 3.78
CA TRP A 131 -20.21 -11.54 2.35
C TRP A 131 -20.40 -10.08 1.92
N ASP A 132 -19.39 -9.52 1.23
CA ASP A 132 -19.52 -8.25 0.53
C ASP A 132 -20.06 -8.53 -0.87
N ILE A 133 -21.35 -8.32 -1.06
CA ILE A 133 -22.04 -8.53 -2.33
C ILE A 133 -21.54 -7.59 -3.45
N THR A 134 -20.87 -6.49 -3.11
CA THR A 134 -20.35 -5.50 -4.07
C THR A 134 -18.99 -5.88 -4.63
N SER A 135 -18.35 -6.91 -4.08
CA SER A 135 -17.10 -7.49 -4.58
C SER A 135 -17.34 -8.89 -5.13
N PRO A 136 -16.96 -9.17 -6.39
CA PRO A 136 -17.24 -10.47 -7.00
C PRO A 136 -16.40 -11.58 -6.36
N ALA A 137 -17.03 -12.75 -6.15
CA ALA A 137 -16.30 -13.97 -5.77
C ALA A 137 -15.43 -14.45 -6.94
N PHE A 138 -14.33 -15.13 -6.63
CA PHE A 138 -13.37 -15.57 -7.62
C PHE A 138 -12.77 -16.93 -7.27
N ILE A 139 -12.16 -17.60 -8.25
CA ILE A 139 -11.44 -18.86 -8.03
C ILE A 139 -9.96 -18.58 -8.05
N LYS A 140 -9.30 -18.84 -6.93
CA LYS A 140 -7.84 -18.80 -6.81
C LYS A 140 -7.24 -20.15 -7.11
N GLU A 141 -6.38 -20.22 -8.12
CA GLU A 141 -5.65 -21.42 -8.52
C GLU A 141 -4.29 -21.47 -7.82
N THR A 142 -4.10 -22.45 -6.94
CA THR A 142 -2.85 -22.66 -6.21
C THR A 142 -2.34 -24.09 -6.41
N ALA A 143 -1.17 -24.40 -5.88
CA ALA A 143 -0.64 -25.78 -5.89
C ALA A 143 -1.53 -26.79 -5.16
N THR A 144 -2.40 -26.32 -4.25
CA THR A 144 -3.36 -27.14 -3.50
C THR A 144 -4.67 -27.38 -4.27
N GLY A 145 -4.79 -26.81 -5.47
CA GLY A 145 -5.99 -26.84 -6.30
C GLY A 145 -6.80 -25.55 -6.29
N PRO A 146 -7.84 -25.45 -7.14
CA PRO A 146 -8.73 -24.31 -7.18
C PRO A 146 -9.58 -24.20 -5.92
N THR A 147 -9.72 -22.97 -5.40
CA THR A 147 -10.57 -22.65 -4.24
C THR A 147 -11.46 -21.47 -4.56
N LEU A 148 -12.76 -21.55 -4.24
CA LEU A 148 -13.68 -20.43 -4.32
C LEU A 148 -13.39 -19.44 -3.18
N CYS A 149 -12.99 -18.24 -3.52
CA CYS A 149 -12.76 -17.13 -2.59
C CYS A 149 -13.95 -16.18 -2.63
N ILE A 150 -14.55 -15.94 -1.46
CA ILE A 150 -15.71 -15.06 -1.29
C ILE A 150 -15.23 -13.84 -0.52
N PRO A 151 -15.17 -12.63 -1.12
CA PRO A 151 -14.78 -11.42 -0.42
C PRO A 151 -15.73 -11.10 0.73
N THR A 152 -15.20 -10.95 1.93
CA THR A 152 -15.98 -10.72 3.14
C THR A 152 -15.42 -9.58 3.99
N ALA A 153 -16.29 -9.00 4.79
CA ALA A 153 -15.95 -8.23 5.98
C ALA A 153 -15.75 -9.17 7.17
N PHE A 154 -14.98 -8.74 8.17
CA PHE A 154 -14.72 -9.51 9.39
C PHE A 154 -14.91 -8.64 10.63
N CYS A 155 -15.76 -9.10 11.57
CA CYS A 155 -16.03 -8.39 12.80
C CYS A 155 -15.96 -9.30 14.03
N SER A 156 -15.83 -8.68 15.21
CA SER A 156 -15.90 -9.34 16.52
C SER A 156 -17.29 -9.85 16.81
N TYR A 157 -17.44 -10.61 17.90
CA TYR A 157 -18.74 -11.05 18.42
C TYR A 157 -19.70 -9.89 18.71
N LYS A 158 -19.16 -8.72 19.06
CA LYS A 158 -19.93 -7.50 19.37
C LYS A 158 -20.16 -6.59 18.16
N GLY A 159 -19.58 -6.93 17.01
CA GLY A 159 -19.75 -6.20 15.76
C GLY A 159 -18.66 -5.16 15.45
N GLU A 160 -17.62 -5.04 16.27
CA GLU A 160 -16.49 -4.16 15.95
C GLU A 160 -15.72 -4.71 14.75
N ALA A 161 -15.31 -3.83 13.83
CA ALA A 161 -14.55 -4.19 12.65
C ALA A 161 -13.11 -4.63 13.02
N LEU A 162 -12.77 -5.87 12.66
CA LEU A 162 -11.43 -6.47 12.83
C LEU A 162 -10.68 -6.61 11.50
N ASP A 163 -11.15 -5.91 10.47
CA ASP A 163 -10.59 -5.92 9.12
C ASP A 163 -10.32 -4.50 8.61
N LYS A 164 -9.81 -4.40 7.37
CA LYS A 164 -9.58 -3.13 6.67
C LYS A 164 -10.70 -2.78 5.69
N LYS A 165 -11.56 -3.73 5.33
CA LYS A 165 -12.62 -3.53 4.34
C LYS A 165 -13.86 -2.87 4.93
N THR A 166 -14.31 -3.27 6.11
CA THR A 166 -15.50 -2.69 6.76
C THR A 166 -15.38 -1.16 6.89
N PRO A 167 -14.28 -0.60 7.43
CA PRO A 167 -14.13 0.86 7.49
C PRO A 167 -14.09 1.52 6.10
N LEU A 168 -13.50 0.86 5.10
CA LEU A 168 -13.49 1.35 3.73
C LEU A 168 -14.91 1.48 3.18
N LEU A 169 -15.73 0.45 3.29
CA LEU A 169 -17.12 0.48 2.83
C LEU A 169 -17.93 1.57 3.54
N ARG A 170 -17.81 1.67 4.87
CA ARG A 170 -18.43 2.75 5.66
C ARG A 170 -18.01 4.14 5.17
N SER A 171 -16.73 4.33 4.86
CA SER A 171 -16.19 5.61 4.36
C SER A 171 -16.69 5.94 2.95
N MET A 172 -16.85 4.94 2.09
CA MET A 172 -17.41 5.11 0.74
C MET A 172 -18.87 5.57 0.81
N GLU A 173 -19.67 4.99 1.70
CA GLU A 173 -21.06 5.40 1.94
C GLU A 173 -21.14 6.83 2.50
N ALA A 174 -20.28 7.17 3.46
CA ALA A 174 -20.19 8.50 4.04
C ALA A 174 -19.85 9.55 2.99
N LEU A 175 -18.83 9.28 2.16
CA LEU A 175 -18.43 10.16 1.06
C LEU A 175 -19.56 10.33 0.06
N SER A 176 -20.18 9.23 -0.39
CA SER A 176 -21.29 9.24 -1.35
C SER A 176 -22.44 10.09 -0.86
N LYS A 177 -22.82 9.91 0.41
CA LYS A 177 -23.92 10.66 1.04
C LYS A 177 -23.68 12.17 1.05
N GLN A 178 -22.48 12.62 1.29
CA GLN A 178 -22.18 14.04 1.32
C GLN A 178 -21.91 14.61 -0.09
N ALA A 179 -21.20 13.88 -0.93
CA ALA A 179 -20.90 14.32 -2.28
C ALA A 179 -22.15 14.47 -3.16
N ILE A 180 -23.17 13.61 -2.99
CA ILE A 180 -24.41 13.70 -3.75
C ILE A 180 -25.21 14.98 -3.41
N ARG A 181 -25.08 15.50 -2.20
CA ARG A 181 -25.67 16.79 -1.81
C ARG A 181 -25.07 17.92 -2.66
N ILE A 182 -23.75 17.95 -2.78
CA ILE A 182 -23.03 18.93 -3.64
C ILE A 182 -23.46 18.76 -5.10
N VAL A 183 -23.44 17.55 -5.64
CA VAL A 183 -23.79 17.26 -7.03
C VAL A 183 -25.21 17.74 -7.39
N ARG A 184 -26.16 17.58 -6.47
CA ARG A 184 -27.55 18.05 -6.64
C ARG A 184 -27.67 19.56 -6.62
N LEU A 185 -26.87 20.26 -5.82
CA LEU A 185 -26.84 21.72 -5.80
C LEU A 185 -26.42 22.31 -7.15
N PHE A 186 -25.57 21.59 -7.91
CA PHE A 186 -25.17 21.97 -9.28
C PHE A 186 -26.10 21.41 -10.36
N GLY A 187 -27.28 20.91 -10.00
CA GLY A 187 -28.36 20.54 -10.94
C GLY A 187 -28.33 19.13 -11.49
N ASN A 188 -27.37 18.27 -11.11
CA ASN A 188 -27.40 16.86 -11.48
C ASN A 188 -28.30 16.08 -10.49
N THR A 189 -29.60 16.06 -10.81
CA THR A 189 -30.63 15.38 -10.00
C THR A 189 -30.81 13.90 -10.36
N GLU A 190 -30.22 13.45 -11.47
CA GLU A 190 -30.28 12.05 -11.92
C GLU A 190 -29.28 11.15 -11.20
N ALA A 191 -28.14 11.71 -10.76
CA ALA A 191 -27.18 10.97 -9.98
C ALA A 191 -27.76 10.53 -8.63
N THR A 192 -27.56 9.26 -8.29
CA THR A 192 -28.01 8.67 -7.02
C THR A 192 -26.87 8.39 -6.06
N LYS A 193 -25.65 8.20 -6.59
CA LYS A 193 -24.42 7.91 -5.84
C LYS A 193 -23.22 8.63 -6.40
N VAL A 194 -22.24 8.86 -5.54
CA VAL A 194 -20.87 9.23 -5.92
C VAL A 194 -19.94 8.17 -5.39
N LEU A 195 -19.11 7.61 -6.25
CA LEU A 195 -18.22 6.49 -5.91
C LEU A 195 -16.75 6.92 -6.01
N PRO A 196 -15.95 6.67 -4.98
CA PRO A 196 -14.50 6.79 -5.11
C PRO A 196 -13.97 5.67 -5.99
N SER A 197 -13.06 6.01 -6.89
CA SER A 197 -12.30 5.08 -7.72
C SER A 197 -10.82 5.15 -7.39
N VAL A 198 -10.14 4.01 -7.53
CA VAL A 198 -8.71 3.89 -7.18
C VAL A 198 -7.98 3.06 -8.22
N GLY A 199 -6.78 3.54 -8.61
CA GLY A 199 -5.77 2.77 -9.33
C GLY A 199 -4.47 2.79 -8.54
N ALA A 200 -4.03 1.64 -8.06
CA ALA A 200 -2.80 1.53 -7.28
C ALA A 200 -1.67 0.98 -8.15
N GLU A 201 -0.61 1.75 -8.31
CA GLU A 201 0.63 1.34 -8.98
C GLU A 201 1.49 0.58 -7.98
N GLN A 202 1.75 -0.71 -8.22
CA GLN A 202 2.48 -1.58 -7.28
C GLN A 202 3.93 -1.71 -7.68
N GLU A 203 4.83 -1.13 -6.91
CA GLU A 203 6.27 -1.35 -7.03
C GLU A 203 6.71 -2.58 -6.22
N TYR A 204 7.77 -3.25 -6.68
CA TYR A 204 8.32 -4.45 -6.04
C TYR A 204 9.75 -4.73 -6.51
N PHE A 205 10.51 -5.50 -5.71
CA PHE A 205 11.81 -6.02 -6.10
C PHE A 205 11.72 -7.52 -6.43
N LEU A 206 12.55 -7.94 -7.40
CA LEU A 206 12.75 -9.35 -7.74
C LEU A 206 14.22 -9.71 -7.56
N VAL A 207 14.48 -10.73 -6.77
CA VAL A 207 15.83 -11.28 -6.57
C VAL A 207 15.83 -12.78 -6.81
N ASP A 208 17.02 -13.35 -7.09
CA ASP A 208 17.14 -14.80 -7.23
C ASP A 208 16.78 -15.52 -5.92
N SER A 209 15.86 -16.49 -5.98
CA SER A 209 15.34 -17.17 -4.80
C SER A 209 16.42 -17.97 -4.06
N ALA A 210 17.36 -18.60 -4.79
CA ALA A 210 18.41 -19.40 -4.17
C ALA A 210 19.39 -18.51 -3.37
N LYS A 211 19.63 -17.29 -3.83
CA LYS A 211 20.43 -16.29 -3.11
C LYS A 211 19.68 -15.70 -1.92
N ALA A 212 18.42 -15.36 -2.12
CA ALA A 212 17.57 -14.82 -1.05
C ALA A 212 17.46 -15.79 0.14
N LEU A 213 17.36 -17.10 -0.13
CA LEU A 213 17.30 -18.14 0.90
C LEU A 213 18.58 -18.34 1.69
N GLN A 214 19.71 -17.75 1.26
CA GLN A 214 20.97 -17.75 2.02
C GLN A 214 21.06 -16.59 3.01
N ARG A 215 20.04 -15.72 3.08
CA ARG A 215 20.01 -14.54 3.93
C ARG A 215 18.85 -14.61 4.91
N GLU A 216 19.16 -14.77 6.19
CA GLU A 216 18.17 -14.84 7.26
C GLU A 216 17.37 -13.55 7.40
N ASP A 217 18.00 -12.39 7.17
CA ASP A 217 17.32 -11.11 7.20
C ASP A 217 16.21 -11.01 6.13
N ILE A 218 16.44 -11.48 4.91
CA ILE A 218 15.41 -11.54 3.87
C ILE A 218 14.30 -12.55 4.26
N ILE A 219 14.66 -13.66 4.89
CA ILE A 219 13.70 -14.69 5.29
C ILE A 219 12.77 -14.17 6.39
N PHE A 220 13.31 -13.54 7.43
CA PHE A 220 12.55 -13.18 8.64
C PHE A 220 11.95 -11.78 8.60
N SER A 221 12.62 -10.81 7.94
CA SER A 221 12.15 -9.40 7.90
C SER A 221 11.73 -8.89 6.53
N GLY A 222 11.94 -9.66 5.45
CA GLY A 222 11.63 -9.22 4.09
C GLY A 222 12.56 -8.15 3.52
N ARG A 223 13.61 -7.75 4.26
CA ARG A 223 14.62 -6.77 3.84
C ARG A 223 16.03 -7.18 4.26
N THR A 224 17.03 -6.54 3.69
CA THR A 224 18.42 -6.71 4.14
C THR A 224 18.70 -5.84 5.36
N LEU A 225 19.23 -6.45 6.43
CA LEU A 225 19.65 -5.76 7.65
C LEU A 225 21.13 -5.38 7.63
N PHE A 226 21.93 -6.10 6.83
CA PHE A 226 23.32 -5.82 6.50
C PHE A 226 23.49 -5.72 4.98
N GLY A 227 24.49 -4.97 4.53
CA GLY A 227 24.86 -4.90 3.13
C GLY A 227 25.56 -3.60 2.78
N ALA A 228 26.81 -3.72 2.34
CA ALA A 228 27.56 -2.61 1.76
C ALA A 228 27.01 -2.26 0.36
N PRO A 229 27.03 -0.98 -0.04
CA PRO A 229 26.67 -0.60 -1.40
C PRO A 229 27.55 -1.32 -2.42
N ALA A 230 26.91 -1.81 -3.50
CA ALA A 230 27.62 -2.36 -4.64
C ALA A 230 28.45 -1.24 -5.35
N PRO A 231 29.48 -1.59 -6.11
CA PRO A 231 30.24 -0.60 -6.89
C PRO A 231 29.39 0.18 -7.90
N LYS A 232 28.31 -0.40 -8.37
CA LYS A 232 27.28 0.23 -9.18
C LYS A 232 25.96 0.16 -8.42
N GLY A 233 25.25 1.29 -8.32
CA GLY A 233 23.89 1.40 -7.85
C GLY A 233 22.94 1.77 -8.99
N GLN A 234 22.29 2.92 -8.88
CA GLN A 234 21.36 3.47 -9.88
C GLN A 234 21.89 4.76 -10.57
N GLU A 235 23.18 5.04 -10.46
CA GLU A 235 23.81 6.31 -10.89
C GLU A 235 23.68 6.58 -12.38
N MET A 236 23.49 5.53 -13.19
CA MET A 236 23.41 5.64 -14.64
C MET A 236 21.99 5.77 -15.17
N ASP A 237 20.98 5.62 -14.30
CA ASP A 237 19.55 5.59 -14.65
C ASP A 237 19.21 4.59 -15.78
N ASP A 238 20.05 3.56 -15.94
CA ASP A 238 20.02 2.61 -17.06
C ASP A 238 19.09 1.41 -16.81
N HIS A 239 18.48 1.31 -15.64
CA HIS A 239 17.48 0.28 -15.35
C HIS A 239 16.08 0.74 -15.75
N TYR A 240 15.65 1.93 -15.37
CA TYR A 240 14.33 2.48 -15.68
C TYR A 240 14.07 2.54 -17.19
N PHE A 241 15.03 3.04 -17.97
CA PHE A 241 14.95 3.11 -19.44
C PHE A 241 15.59 1.89 -20.14
N GLY A 242 15.92 0.84 -19.38
CA GLY A 242 16.49 -0.40 -19.90
C GLY A 242 15.43 -1.34 -20.46
N VAL A 243 15.90 -2.33 -21.25
CA VAL A 243 15.03 -3.43 -21.69
C VAL A 243 14.69 -4.35 -20.52
N ILE A 244 13.47 -4.88 -20.52
CA ILE A 244 13.06 -5.91 -19.57
C ILE A 244 13.83 -7.20 -19.91
N ARG A 245 14.60 -7.72 -18.96
CA ARG A 245 15.35 -8.97 -19.12
C ARG A 245 14.41 -10.15 -19.35
N GLU A 246 14.84 -11.15 -20.10
CA GLU A 246 13.99 -12.27 -20.55
C GLU A 246 13.34 -13.02 -19.39
N ARG A 247 14.10 -13.34 -18.32
CA ARG A 247 13.58 -14.00 -17.12
C ARG A 247 12.48 -13.17 -16.43
N ILE A 248 12.69 -11.86 -16.34
CA ILE A 248 11.72 -10.92 -15.77
C ILE A 248 10.51 -10.78 -16.67
N GLY A 249 10.71 -10.68 -18.01
CA GLY A 249 9.61 -10.64 -18.97
C GLY A 249 8.72 -11.88 -18.91
N GLY A 250 9.32 -13.07 -18.73
CA GLY A 250 8.57 -14.31 -18.50
C GLY A 250 7.73 -14.28 -17.23
N PHE A 251 8.30 -13.78 -16.13
CA PHE A 251 7.57 -13.58 -14.89
C PHE A 251 6.41 -12.57 -15.06
N MET A 252 6.68 -11.41 -15.65
CA MET A 252 5.67 -10.35 -15.88
C MET A 252 4.51 -10.85 -16.76
N HIS A 253 4.82 -11.67 -17.78
CA HIS A 253 3.82 -12.30 -18.63
C HIS A 253 2.88 -13.22 -17.83
N ASP A 254 3.45 -14.11 -17.01
CA ASP A 254 2.65 -15.03 -16.21
C ASP A 254 1.84 -14.32 -15.12
N VAL A 255 2.38 -13.25 -14.53
CA VAL A 255 1.63 -12.37 -13.60
C VAL A 255 0.41 -11.78 -14.29
N ASN A 256 0.55 -11.23 -15.50
CA ASN A 256 -0.58 -10.67 -16.25
C ASN A 256 -1.66 -11.71 -16.51
N ILE A 257 -1.28 -12.92 -16.95
CA ILE A 257 -2.24 -14.01 -17.20
C ILE A 257 -3.03 -14.35 -15.94
N GLU A 258 -2.36 -14.51 -14.81
CA GLU A 258 -3.02 -14.84 -13.55
C GLU A 258 -3.94 -13.69 -13.06
N LEU A 259 -3.50 -12.46 -13.20
CA LEU A 259 -4.29 -11.27 -12.82
C LEU A 259 -5.49 -11.07 -13.74
N TRP A 260 -5.35 -11.23 -15.05
CA TRP A 260 -6.46 -11.13 -16.00
C TRP A 260 -7.53 -12.19 -15.76
N LYS A 261 -7.15 -13.43 -15.47
CA LYS A 261 -8.10 -14.49 -15.04
C LYS A 261 -8.96 -14.06 -13.85
N LEU A 262 -8.35 -13.31 -12.91
CA LEU A 262 -9.00 -12.78 -11.71
C LEU A 262 -9.72 -11.44 -11.93
N GLY A 263 -9.80 -10.96 -13.17
CA GLY A 263 -10.48 -9.72 -13.51
C GLY A 263 -9.71 -8.44 -13.16
N VAL A 264 -8.44 -8.57 -12.74
CA VAL A 264 -7.58 -7.42 -12.48
C VAL A 264 -7.06 -6.88 -13.81
N THR A 265 -7.35 -5.63 -14.10
CA THR A 265 -6.97 -4.95 -15.34
C THR A 265 -5.52 -4.46 -15.34
N SER A 266 -4.55 -5.35 -15.01
CA SER A 266 -3.13 -5.00 -15.09
C SER A 266 -2.75 -4.62 -16.51
N LYS A 267 -2.26 -3.39 -16.68
CA LYS A 267 -2.06 -2.78 -18.01
C LYS A 267 -0.60 -2.47 -18.29
N THR A 268 0.09 -1.89 -17.32
CA THR A 268 1.46 -1.41 -17.50
C THR A 268 2.39 -2.21 -16.61
N GLN A 269 3.52 -2.65 -17.15
CA GLN A 269 4.63 -3.25 -16.42
C GLN A 269 5.94 -2.70 -16.98
N HIS A 270 6.85 -2.29 -16.11
CA HIS A 270 8.15 -1.75 -16.49
C HIS A 270 9.19 -1.90 -15.38
N ASN A 271 10.43 -1.57 -15.71
CA ASN A 271 11.50 -1.46 -14.73
C ASN A 271 11.39 -0.14 -13.98
N GLU A 272 11.70 -0.15 -12.69
CA GLU A 272 11.83 1.02 -11.84
C GLU A 272 13.29 1.52 -11.72
N ALA A 273 13.50 2.63 -10.98
CA ALA A 273 14.80 3.29 -10.92
C ALA A 273 15.89 2.44 -10.26
N ALA A 274 15.58 1.70 -9.19
CA ALA A 274 16.55 0.84 -8.54
C ALA A 274 16.83 -0.44 -9.35
N PRO A 275 18.05 -0.97 -9.34
CA PRO A 275 18.32 -2.28 -9.91
C PRO A 275 17.41 -3.35 -9.30
N ALA A 276 16.92 -4.28 -10.12
CA ALA A 276 15.97 -5.35 -9.72
C ALA A 276 14.60 -4.87 -9.23
N GLN A 277 14.27 -3.59 -9.39
CA GLN A 277 12.96 -3.01 -9.05
C GLN A 277 12.07 -2.91 -10.30
N HIS A 278 10.79 -3.19 -10.11
CA HIS A 278 9.78 -3.21 -11.17
C HIS A 278 8.45 -2.69 -10.65
N GLU A 279 7.54 -2.37 -11.58
CA GLU A 279 6.17 -1.92 -11.28
C GLU A 279 5.13 -2.65 -12.11
N VAL A 280 3.95 -2.84 -11.53
CA VAL A 280 2.72 -3.20 -12.23
C VAL A 280 1.62 -2.21 -11.88
N ALA A 281 0.98 -1.64 -12.91
CA ALA A 281 -0.09 -0.67 -12.76
C ALA A 281 -1.39 -1.16 -13.42
N PRO A 282 -2.47 -1.41 -12.65
CA PRO A 282 -3.79 -1.72 -13.17
C PRO A 282 -4.55 -0.45 -13.56
N ILE A 283 -5.60 -0.61 -14.39
CA ILE A 283 -6.60 0.43 -14.58
C ILE A 283 -7.41 0.57 -13.29
N TYR A 284 -7.88 1.77 -12.99
CA TYR A 284 -8.68 2.07 -11.80
C TYR A 284 -10.03 1.35 -11.79
N GLU A 285 -10.51 1.04 -10.59
CA GLU A 285 -11.81 0.45 -10.29
C GLU A 285 -12.48 1.19 -9.12
N SER A 286 -13.72 0.81 -8.76
CA SER A 286 -14.32 1.27 -7.50
C SER A 286 -13.42 0.92 -6.31
N ALA A 287 -13.32 1.79 -5.33
CA ALA A 287 -12.31 1.69 -4.28
C ALA A 287 -12.32 0.33 -3.54
N ASN A 288 -13.50 -0.26 -3.27
CA ASN A 288 -13.60 -1.58 -2.63
C ASN A 288 -13.03 -2.70 -3.48
N VAL A 289 -13.33 -2.71 -4.80
CA VAL A 289 -12.80 -3.70 -5.75
C VAL A 289 -11.30 -3.48 -5.97
N ALA A 290 -10.87 -2.23 -6.13
CA ALA A 290 -9.45 -1.89 -6.29
C ALA A 290 -8.60 -2.33 -5.10
N VAL A 291 -9.13 -2.21 -3.88
CA VAL A 291 -8.46 -2.69 -2.66
C VAL A 291 -8.33 -4.20 -2.66
N ASP A 292 -9.38 -4.94 -3.01
CA ASP A 292 -9.31 -6.40 -3.15
C ASP A 292 -8.32 -6.80 -4.27
N HIS A 293 -8.38 -6.14 -5.42
CA HIS A 293 -7.46 -6.37 -6.53
C HIS A 293 -5.99 -6.14 -6.14
N ASN A 294 -5.70 -5.10 -5.36
CA ASN A 294 -4.32 -4.86 -4.90
C ASN A 294 -3.81 -5.98 -3.98
N GLN A 295 -4.66 -6.55 -3.12
CA GLN A 295 -4.30 -7.73 -2.34
C GLN A 295 -3.98 -8.92 -3.24
N LEU A 296 -4.81 -9.16 -4.26
CA LEU A 296 -4.56 -10.22 -5.25
C LEU A 296 -3.29 -9.98 -6.07
N VAL A 297 -2.97 -8.74 -6.40
CA VAL A 297 -1.70 -8.36 -7.06
C VAL A 297 -0.53 -8.78 -6.19
N MET A 298 -0.53 -8.40 -4.89
CA MET A 298 0.57 -8.74 -3.97
C MET A 298 0.75 -10.24 -3.79
N GLU A 299 -0.34 -11.00 -3.63
CA GLU A 299 -0.29 -12.46 -3.54
C GLU A 299 0.22 -13.10 -4.83
N THR A 300 -0.27 -12.63 -5.98
CA THR A 300 0.10 -13.15 -7.30
C THR A 300 1.55 -12.90 -7.61
N LEU A 301 2.08 -11.70 -7.33
CA LEU A 301 3.50 -11.39 -7.49
C LEU A 301 4.38 -12.35 -6.69
N LYS A 302 4.09 -12.57 -5.40
CA LYS A 302 4.84 -13.52 -4.55
C LYS A 302 4.75 -14.97 -5.07
N ARG A 303 3.56 -15.41 -5.45
CA ARG A 303 3.30 -16.78 -5.92
C ARG A 303 3.96 -17.08 -7.26
N VAL A 304 3.83 -16.18 -8.23
CA VAL A 304 4.39 -16.35 -9.58
C VAL A 304 5.92 -16.23 -9.54
N ALA A 305 6.48 -15.34 -8.71
CA ALA A 305 7.93 -15.24 -8.53
C ALA A 305 8.55 -16.60 -8.16
N GLY A 306 7.92 -17.34 -7.24
CA GLY A 306 8.38 -18.68 -6.87
C GLY A 306 8.43 -19.66 -8.03
N LYS A 307 7.50 -19.59 -9.00
CA LYS A 307 7.50 -20.44 -10.21
C LYS A 307 8.69 -20.13 -11.14
N HIS A 308 9.20 -18.91 -11.12
CA HIS A 308 10.35 -18.45 -11.93
C HIS A 308 11.68 -18.54 -11.18
N GLY A 309 11.73 -19.19 -10.00
CA GLY A 309 12.92 -19.23 -9.16
C GLY A 309 13.34 -17.85 -8.66
N LEU A 310 12.39 -16.93 -8.55
CA LEU A 310 12.54 -15.56 -8.04
C LEU A 310 11.85 -15.44 -6.67
N ARG A 311 12.30 -14.47 -5.90
CA ARG A 311 11.61 -13.99 -4.70
C ARG A 311 11.16 -12.54 -4.92
N CYS A 312 9.87 -12.31 -4.84
CA CYS A 312 9.29 -10.97 -4.84
C CYS A 312 9.37 -10.39 -3.42
N MET A 313 9.98 -9.21 -3.31
CA MET A 313 10.09 -8.46 -2.07
C MET A 313 9.17 -7.24 -2.17
N LEU A 314 8.19 -7.16 -1.27
CA LEU A 314 7.24 -6.05 -1.16
C LEU A 314 7.60 -5.07 -0.04
N HIS A 315 8.63 -5.37 0.77
CA HIS A 315 9.09 -4.42 1.78
C HIS A 315 9.44 -3.08 1.15
N GLU A 316 9.12 -1.96 1.80
CA GLU A 316 9.27 -0.60 1.29
C GLU A 316 10.73 -0.20 1.03
N LYS A 317 11.67 -0.78 1.79
CA LYS A 317 13.11 -0.49 1.66
C LYS A 317 13.93 -1.76 1.83
N PRO A 318 13.91 -2.69 0.86
CA PRO A 318 14.65 -3.94 1.00
C PRO A 318 16.17 -3.76 0.91
N PHE A 319 16.64 -2.69 0.28
CA PHE A 319 18.06 -2.38 0.11
C PHE A 319 18.35 -0.92 0.47
N ALA A 320 19.39 -0.68 1.26
CA ALA A 320 19.83 0.66 1.58
C ALA A 320 20.57 1.30 0.38
N GLY A 321 20.50 2.63 0.24
CA GLY A 321 21.23 3.39 -0.74
C GLY A 321 20.69 3.38 -2.17
N VAL A 322 19.51 2.75 -2.41
CA VAL A 322 18.77 2.79 -3.67
C VAL A 322 17.30 3.12 -3.40
N ASN A 323 16.50 3.36 -4.44
CA ASN A 323 15.06 3.62 -4.29
C ASN A 323 14.37 2.52 -3.46
N GLY A 324 13.37 2.90 -2.70
CA GLY A 324 12.42 2.00 -2.08
C GLY A 324 11.18 1.81 -2.94
N SER A 325 10.27 0.94 -2.52
CA SER A 325 9.03 0.62 -3.21
C SER A 325 7.81 1.16 -2.46
N GLY A 326 6.88 1.73 -3.21
CA GLY A 326 5.61 2.22 -2.74
C GLY A 326 4.45 1.77 -3.60
N LYS A 327 3.32 2.44 -3.37
CA LYS A 327 2.14 2.39 -4.23
C LYS A 327 1.69 3.82 -4.46
N HIS A 328 1.61 4.24 -5.73
CA HIS A 328 0.95 5.50 -6.03
C HIS A 328 -0.55 5.24 -6.06
N ASN A 329 -1.26 5.75 -5.06
CA ASN A 329 -2.69 5.56 -4.91
C ASN A 329 -3.43 6.66 -5.67
N ASN A 330 -3.78 6.39 -6.92
CA ASN A 330 -4.55 7.31 -7.77
C ASN A 330 -6.01 7.27 -7.36
N TRP A 331 -6.50 8.34 -6.72
CA TRP A 331 -7.85 8.45 -6.19
C TRP A 331 -8.66 9.50 -6.93
N SER A 332 -9.90 9.17 -7.30
CA SER A 332 -10.87 10.07 -7.91
C SER A 332 -12.28 9.78 -7.43
N ILE A 333 -13.22 10.67 -7.74
CA ILE A 333 -14.65 10.53 -7.35
C ILE A 333 -15.54 10.79 -8.56
N THR A 334 -16.44 9.86 -8.83
CA THR A 334 -17.30 9.88 -10.00
C THR A 334 -18.75 9.55 -9.64
N THR A 335 -19.71 10.25 -10.23
CA THR A 335 -21.12 9.92 -10.08
C THR A 335 -21.47 8.61 -10.78
N ASP A 336 -22.55 7.95 -10.37
CA ASP A 336 -23.06 6.72 -11.00
C ASP A 336 -23.54 6.93 -12.46
N ASN A 337 -23.77 8.17 -12.89
CA ASN A 337 -24.04 8.53 -14.29
C ASN A 337 -22.80 9.04 -15.04
N GLY A 338 -21.59 8.84 -14.50
CA GLY A 338 -20.31 8.98 -15.21
C GLY A 338 -19.65 10.35 -15.16
N VAL A 339 -20.08 11.28 -14.32
CA VAL A 339 -19.45 12.59 -14.16
C VAL A 339 -18.32 12.51 -13.13
N ASN A 340 -17.07 12.69 -13.57
CA ASN A 340 -15.92 12.80 -12.68
C ASN A 340 -15.89 14.22 -12.06
N LEU A 341 -15.96 14.30 -10.72
CA LEU A 341 -15.98 15.57 -10.01
C LEU A 341 -14.62 16.28 -9.98
N LEU A 342 -13.55 15.57 -10.33
CA LEU A 342 -12.18 16.08 -10.43
C LEU A 342 -11.78 16.40 -11.88
N GLU A 343 -12.73 16.37 -12.83
CA GLU A 343 -12.48 16.77 -14.22
C GLU A 343 -12.56 18.30 -14.36
N PRO A 344 -11.42 19.00 -14.56
CA PRO A 344 -11.41 20.45 -14.63
C PRO A 344 -12.05 21.00 -15.91
N GLY A 345 -12.09 20.20 -16.97
CA GLY A 345 -12.51 20.64 -18.30
C GLY A 345 -11.47 21.52 -18.99
N GLN A 346 -11.90 22.20 -20.07
CA GLN A 346 -11.02 23.07 -20.86
C GLN A 346 -10.79 24.45 -20.21
N THR A 347 -11.72 24.88 -19.37
CA THR A 347 -11.70 26.17 -18.65
C THR A 347 -11.86 25.92 -17.14
N PRO A 348 -10.79 25.42 -16.43
CA PRO A 348 -10.86 25.13 -15.01
C PRO A 348 -11.32 26.30 -14.13
N ASN A 349 -10.98 27.50 -14.53
CA ASN A 349 -11.34 28.76 -13.85
C ASN A 349 -12.85 29.10 -13.93
N GLU A 350 -13.58 28.53 -14.89
CA GLU A 350 -15.03 28.73 -15.07
C GLU A 350 -15.84 27.55 -14.50
N ASN A 351 -15.20 26.42 -14.22
CA ASN A 351 -15.87 25.23 -13.68
C ASN A 351 -16.05 25.33 -12.16
N ILE A 352 -17.12 26.03 -11.75
CA ILE A 352 -17.39 26.35 -10.35
C ILE A 352 -17.57 25.08 -9.50
N GLN A 353 -18.19 24.01 -10.04
CA GLN A 353 -18.32 22.74 -9.34
C GLN A 353 -16.95 22.11 -9.06
N PHE A 354 -16.08 22.05 -10.06
CA PHE A 354 -14.72 21.57 -9.90
C PHE A 354 -13.93 22.39 -8.88
N LEU A 355 -14.03 23.73 -8.95
CA LEU A 355 -13.34 24.63 -8.01
C LEU A 355 -13.82 24.44 -6.57
N LEU A 356 -15.12 24.23 -6.35
CA LEU A 356 -15.65 23.89 -5.03
C LEU A 356 -15.11 22.56 -4.51
N VAL A 357 -15.13 21.53 -5.37
CA VAL A 357 -14.60 20.20 -5.02
C VAL A 357 -13.11 20.28 -4.67
N LEU A 358 -12.33 21.02 -5.48
CA LEU A 358 -10.91 21.26 -5.22
C LEU A 358 -10.68 21.98 -3.87
N ALA A 359 -11.44 23.04 -3.60
CA ALA A 359 -11.37 23.80 -2.35
C ALA A 359 -11.71 22.93 -1.12
N CYS A 360 -12.72 22.07 -1.25
CA CYS A 360 -13.08 21.10 -0.22
C CYS A 360 -11.95 20.07 0.04
N ILE A 361 -11.29 19.59 -1.01
CA ILE A 361 -10.16 18.65 -0.88
C ILE A 361 -8.95 19.34 -0.24
N MET A 362 -8.65 20.60 -0.63
CA MET A 362 -7.59 21.38 0.01
C MET A 362 -7.87 21.55 1.51
N LYS A 363 -9.09 21.90 1.88
CA LYS A 363 -9.51 21.99 3.28
C LYS A 363 -9.37 20.66 4.01
N ALA A 364 -9.86 19.56 3.42
CA ALA A 364 -9.81 18.22 4.00
C ALA A 364 -8.36 17.79 4.30
N VAL A 365 -7.49 17.93 3.32
CA VAL A 365 -6.08 17.51 3.43
C VAL A 365 -5.30 18.42 4.39
N ASP A 366 -5.52 19.73 4.39
CA ASP A 366 -4.86 20.66 5.33
C ASP A 366 -5.32 20.43 6.77
N THR A 367 -6.62 20.24 6.98
CA THR A 367 -7.19 20.03 8.32
C THR A 367 -6.73 18.70 8.92
N HIS A 368 -6.62 17.66 8.10
CA HIS A 368 -6.33 16.29 8.52
C HIS A 368 -5.03 15.73 7.94
N ALA A 369 -4.03 16.59 7.70
CA ALA A 369 -2.72 16.19 7.18
C ALA A 369 -2.06 15.11 8.05
N ASP A 370 -2.21 15.20 9.36
CA ASP A 370 -1.74 14.23 10.34
C ASP A 370 -2.37 12.84 10.16
N LEU A 371 -3.69 12.76 9.98
CA LEU A 371 -4.40 11.50 9.73
C LEU A 371 -4.05 10.91 8.37
N LEU A 372 -3.92 11.74 7.34
CA LEU A 372 -3.52 11.28 6.01
C LEU A 372 -2.09 10.70 6.05
N ARG A 373 -1.15 11.37 6.75
CA ARG A 373 0.19 10.84 6.99
C ARG A 373 0.14 9.51 7.76
N GLN A 374 -0.69 9.41 8.80
CA GLN A 374 -0.84 8.19 9.58
C GLN A 374 -1.36 7.03 8.73
N SER A 375 -2.27 7.28 7.81
CA SER A 375 -2.89 6.25 6.96
C SER A 375 -1.89 5.50 6.06
N ALA A 376 -0.71 6.07 5.82
CA ALA A 376 0.40 5.49 5.08
C ALA A 376 1.60 5.15 5.98
N SER A 377 1.38 4.95 7.29
CA SER A 377 2.44 4.67 8.25
C SER A 377 2.62 3.18 8.48
N ASN A 378 3.80 2.67 8.18
CA ASN A 378 4.27 1.35 8.59
C ASN A 378 5.77 1.38 8.87
N VAL A 379 6.31 0.28 9.41
CA VAL A 379 7.73 0.17 9.78
C VAL A 379 8.64 0.35 8.56
N GLY A 380 8.29 -0.23 7.43
CA GLY A 380 9.07 -0.17 6.19
C GLY A 380 9.13 1.25 5.62
N ASN A 381 8.03 2.00 5.72
CA ASN A 381 7.95 3.38 5.23
C ASN A 381 8.83 4.36 6.04
N ASP A 382 9.12 4.08 7.31
CA ASP A 382 10.08 4.86 8.10
C ASP A 382 11.49 4.82 7.49
N HIS A 383 11.82 3.75 6.75
CA HIS A 383 13.09 3.61 6.03
C HIS A 383 13.05 4.19 4.61
N ARG A 384 11.85 4.35 4.02
CA ARG A 384 11.67 4.76 2.62
C ARG A 384 11.47 6.27 2.47
N LEU A 385 10.64 6.90 3.31
CA LEU A 385 10.20 8.29 3.13
C LEU A 385 11.35 9.30 3.25
N GLY A 386 11.26 10.39 2.47
CA GLY A 386 12.16 11.53 2.53
C GLY A 386 13.35 11.51 1.55
N GLY A 387 13.34 10.64 0.55
CA GLY A 387 14.37 10.59 -0.48
C GLY A 387 14.17 9.45 -1.47
N TYR A 388 14.98 9.40 -2.53
CA TYR A 388 14.90 8.35 -3.54
C TYR A 388 13.47 8.16 -4.10
N GLU A 389 12.89 9.25 -4.60
CA GLU A 389 11.53 9.33 -5.17
C GLU A 389 10.37 9.09 -4.18
N ALA A 390 10.65 8.86 -2.91
CA ALA A 390 9.64 8.78 -1.86
C ALA A 390 9.39 10.15 -1.23
N PRO A 391 8.11 10.57 -1.03
CA PRO A 391 7.80 11.89 -0.51
C PRO A 391 8.31 12.08 0.92
N PRO A 392 8.51 13.34 1.38
CA PRO A 392 8.82 13.63 2.77
C PRO A 392 7.63 13.35 3.68
N ALA A 393 7.87 13.23 4.97
CA ALA A 393 6.85 12.97 6.00
C ALA A 393 5.94 14.19 6.32
N ILE A 394 5.88 15.15 5.41
CA ILE A 394 5.05 16.36 5.47
C ILE A 394 4.02 16.27 4.35
N ILE A 395 2.74 16.31 4.69
CA ILE A 395 1.68 16.34 3.68
C ILE A 395 1.62 17.74 3.07
N SER A 396 1.64 17.78 1.73
CA SER A 396 1.38 18.98 0.92
C SER A 396 0.69 18.58 -0.38
N ILE A 397 0.03 19.53 -1.02
CA ILE A 397 -0.67 19.34 -2.29
C ILE A 397 0.14 19.99 -3.41
N PHE A 398 0.41 19.22 -4.47
CA PHE A 398 0.88 19.74 -5.74
C PHE A 398 -0.31 19.93 -6.69
N LEU A 399 -0.53 21.14 -7.18
CA LEU A 399 -1.59 21.47 -8.14
C LEU A 399 -1.07 21.70 -9.55
N GLY A 400 0.21 22.02 -9.68
CA GLY A 400 0.82 22.50 -10.92
C GLY A 400 0.56 23.99 -11.17
N GLU A 401 1.31 24.56 -12.12
CA GLU A 401 1.34 26.00 -12.35
C GLU A 401 -0.01 26.62 -12.72
N GLN A 402 -0.83 25.91 -13.50
CA GLN A 402 -2.11 26.42 -13.98
C GLN A 402 -3.14 26.56 -12.84
N LEU A 403 -3.36 25.47 -12.08
CA LEU A 403 -4.32 25.50 -10.98
C LEU A 403 -3.84 26.33 -9.81
N GLU A 404 -2.54 26.37 -9.53
CA GLU A 404 -1.98 27.27 -8.51
C GLU A 404 -2.24 28.75 -8.88
N ASP A 405 -2.08 29.11 -10.14
CA ASP A 405 -2.39 30.45 -10.64
C ASP A 405 -3.89 30.78 -10.48
N VAL A 406 -4.78 29.83 -10.82
CA VAL A 406 -6.23 29.99 -10.61
C VAL A 406 -6.55 30.18 -9.12
N VAL A 407 -5.98 29.38 -8.24
CA VAL A 407 -6.16 29.53 -6.79
C VAL A 407 -5.66 30.89 -6.31
N SER A 408 -4.47 31.31 -6.77
CA SER A 408 -3.90 32.62 -6.40
C SER A 408 -4.79 33.78 -6.83
N GLN A 409 -5.30 33.76 -8.08
CA GLN A 409 -6.24 34.78 -8.57
C GLN A 409 -7.53 34.83 -7.72
N LEU A 410 -8.11 33.66 -7.39
CA LEU A 410 -9.31 33.58 -6.56
C LEU A 410 -9.09 34.12 -5.14
N VAL A 411 -7.93 33.83 -4.54
CA VAL A 411 -7.55 34.34 -3.22
C VAL A 411 -7.36 35.85 -3.24
N GLU A 412 -6.61 36.38 -4.22
CA GLU A 412 -6.24 37.78 -4.29
C GLU A 412 -7.43 38.70 -4.71
N THR A 413 -8.13 38.29 -5.75
CA THR A 413 -9.15 39.15 -6.40
C THR A 413 -10.59 38.65 -6.24
N GLY A 414 -10.76 37.37 -5.87
CA GLY A 414 -12.07 36.69 -5.85
C GLY A 414 -12.54 36.23 -7.23
N LYS A 415 -11.74 36.38 -8.29
CA LYS A 415 -12.04 35.96 -9.65
C LYS A 415 -10.78 35.42 -10.31
N ALA A 416 -10.95 34.43 -11.18
CA ALA A 416 -9.89 33.88 -12.01
C ALA A 416 -10.21 34.16 -13.48
N ASP A 417 -9.79 35.31 -13.97
CA ASP A 417 -10.12 35.79 -15.31
C ASP A 417 -9.12 35.33 -16.38
N ASN A 418 -7.93 34.88 -15.98
CA ASN A 418 -6.88 34.44 -16.88
C ASN A 418 -6.51 32.98 -16.65
N LEU A 419 -6.22 32.27 -17.73
CA LEU A 419 -5.74 30.91 -17.71
C LEU A 419 -4.34 30.81 -18.35
N LYS A 420 -3.37 30.25 -17.66
CA LYS A 420 -2.07 29.92 -18.25
C LYS A 420 -2.26 28.76 -19.22
N GLU A 421 -2.06 28.99 -20.53
CA GLU A 421 -2.12 27.93 -21.52
C GLU A 421 -0.81 27.15 -21.58
N GLY A 422 -0.92 25.83 -21.75
CA GLY A 422 0.22 24.97 -22.11
C GLY A 422 0.68 25.33 -23.53
N GLY A 423 1.98 25.59 -23.71
CA GLY A 423 2.53 25.91 -25.05
C GLY A 423 2.49 24.71 -26.00
N MET A 424 2.61 24.97 -27.31
CA MET A 424 2.82 23.92 -28.30
C MET A 424 4.28 23.38 -28.19
N LEU A 425 4.41 22.09 -28.03
CA LEU A 425 5.71 21.42 -28.09
C LEU A 425 6.00 20.99 -29.52
N ARG A 426 7.07 21.58 -30.06
CA ARG A 426 7.54 21.32 -31.42
C ARG A 426 8.85 20.54 -31.36
N THR A 427 8.85 19.36 -31.93
CA THR A 427 10.06 18.53 -31.98
C THR A 427 11.10 19.02 -33.00
N GLY A 428 10.69 19.89 -33.93
CA GLY A 428 11.53 20.37 -35.02
C GLY A 428 11.77 19.35 -36.13
N VAL A 429 11.11 18.21 -36.09
CA VAL A 429 11.20 17.11 -37.05
C VAL A 429 9.90 17.00 -37.79
N SER A 430 9.94 17.12 -39.13
CA SER A 430 8.74 17.16 -40.00
C SER A 430 7.85 15.90 -39.95
N THR A 431 8.39 14.77 -39.54
CA THR A 431 7.68 13.49 -39.41
C THR A 431 7.10 13.25 -38.02
N LEU A 432 7.42 14.10 -37.03
CA LEU A 432 6.86 14.04 -35.69
C LEU A 432 5.76 15.10 -35.54
N PRO A 433 4.58 14.73 -35.03
CA PRO A 433 3.51 15.68 -34.81
C PRO A 433 3.88 16.70 -33.71
N ASP A 434 3.45 17.93 -33.90
CA ASP A 434 3.39 18.91 -32.83
C ASP A 434 2.22 18.56 -31.92
N PHE A 435 2.39 18.74 -30.60
CA PHE A 435 1.33 18.49 -29.62
C PHE A 435 1.29 19.58 -28.54
N VAL A 436 0.12 19.74 -27.97
CA VAL A 436 -0.07 20.67 -26.84
C VAL A 436 0.64 20.09 -25.64
N LYS A 437 1.54 20.87 -25.04
CA LYS A 437 2.18 20.52 -23.79
C LYS A 437 1.14 20.60 -22.67
N ASP A 438 1.12 19.62 -21.79
CA ASP A 438 0.35 19.72 -20.55
C ASP A 438 0.77 20.99 -19.78
N ALA A 439 -0.20 21.69 -19.24
CA ALA A 439 0.05 22.95 -18.51
C ALA A 439 0.86 22.75 -17.24
N THR A 440 1.01 21.52 -16.79
CA THR A 440 1.72 21.16 -15.55
C THR A 440 2.66 19.98 -15.78
N ASP A 441 3.84 20.04 -15.16
CA ASP A 441 4.73 18.87 -15.01
C ASP A 441 4.39 18.11 -13.74
N ARG A 442 4.88 16.86 -13.60
CA ARG A 442 4.72 16.06 -12.38
C ARG A 442 5.81 16.42 -11.37
N ASN A 443 5.42 16.59 -10.11
CA ASN A 443 6.37 16.76 -9.00
C ASN A 443 6.55 15.42 -8.26
N ARG A 444 7.66 14.74 -8.53
CA ARG A 444 7.99 13.43 -7.91
C ARG A 444 8.20 13.50 -6.40
N THR A 445 8.42 14.68 -5.85
CA THR A 445 8.64 14.87 -4.41
C THR A 445 7.35 15.19 -3.64
N SER A 446 6.23 15.42 -4.34
CA SER A 446 4.96 15.74 -3.70
C SER A 446 4.28 14.49 -3.14
N PRO A 447 3.81 14.51 -1.90
CA PRO A 447 3.07 13.39 -1.31
C PRO A 447 1.64 13.25 -1.84
N PHE A 448 1.02 14.35 -2.31
CA PHE A 448 -0.36 14.37 -2.80
C PHE A 448 -0.46 15.31 -3.99
N ALA A 449 -0.52 14.75 -5.19
CA ALA A 449 -0.43 15.50 -6.44
C ALA A 449 -1.70 15.40 -7.27
N PHE A 450 -2.20 16.54 -7.79
CA PHE A 450 -3.25 16.56 -8.80
C PHE A 450 -2.66 16.21 -10.17
N THR A 451 -3.21 15.20 -10.82
CA THR A 451 -2.72 14.68 -12.11
C THR A 451 -3.81 14.63 -13.18
N GLY A 452 -4.41 15.79 -13.43
CA GLY A 452 -5.39 16.01 -14.51
C GLY A 452 -6.84 15.83 -14.09
N ASN A 453 -7.25 14.68 -13.59
CA ASN A 453 -8.61 14.40 -13.12
C ASN A 453 -8.68 13.46 -11.91
N LYS A 454 -7.59 13.41 -11.16
CA LYS A 454 -7.43 12.59 -9.96
C LYS A 454 -6.32 13.14 -9.08
N PHE A 455 -6.28 12.72 -7.82
CA PHE A 455 -5.16 12.92 -6.93
C PHE A 455 -4.35 11.63 -6.77
N GLU A 456 -3.04 11.75 -6.84
CA GLU A 456 -2.08 10.68 -6.64
C GLU A 456 -1.49 10.81 -5.23
N PHE A 457 -1.84 9.89 -4.33
CA PHE A 457 -1.23 9.81 -3.00
C PHE A 457 -0.03 8.88 -3.04
N ARG A 458 1.18 9.45 -3.00
CA ARG A 458 2.46 8.78 -3.27
C ARG A 458 3.14 8.17 -2.04
N MET A 459 2.55 8.34 -0.87
CA MET A 459 3.19 7.98 0.40
C MET A 459 2.97 6.52 0.80
N VAL A 460 1.99 5.83 0.22
CA VAL A 460 1.60 4.47 0.62
C VAL A 460 2.74 3.48 0.40
N GLY A 461 3.04 2.65 1.39
CA GLY A 461 4.07 1.62 1.32
C GLY A 461 3.68 0.45 0.41
N SER A 462 4.68 -0.20 -0.19
CA SER A 462 4.44 -1.26 -1.18
C SER A 462 3.85 -2.54 -0.55
N GLU A 463 4.11 -2.82 0.72
CA GLU A 463 3.51 -3.96 1.43
C GLU A 463 2.15 -3.64 2.08
N ASP A 464 1.80 -2.36 2.20
CA ASP A 464 0.57 -1.93 2.84
C ASP A 464 -0.69 -2.24 2.00
N SER A 465 -1.82 -2.42 2.70
CA SER A 465 -3.14 -2.34 2.07
C SER A 465 -3.51 -0.90 1.79
N ILE A 466 -4.00 -0.63 0.58
CA ILE A 466 -4.57 0.68 0.23
C ILE A 466 -5.93 0.96 0.89
N GLY A 467 -6.46 0.04 1.68
CA GLY A 467 -7.71 0.22 2.42
C GLY A 467 -7.69 1.39 3.40
N SER A 468 -6.63 1.49 4.22
CA SER A 468 -6.49 2.55 5.23
C SER A 468 -6.37 3.97 4.63
N PRO A 469 -5.48 4.23 3.65
CA PRO A 469 -5.39 5.54 3.02
C PRO A 469 -6.69 5.96 2.32
N ASN A 470 -7.37 5.04 1.65
CA ASN A 470 -8.64 5.35 0.99
C ASN A 470 -9.78 5.59 2.01
N THR A 471 -9.82 4.84 3.11
CA THR A 471 -10.75 5.11 4.22
C THR A 471 -10.57 6.53 4.77
N THR A 472 -9.33 6.93 4.98
CA THR A 472 -9.00 8.27 5.51
C THR A 472 -9.34 9.36 4.49
N LEU A 473 -8.93 9.21 3.22
CA LEU A 473 -9.27 10.18 2.16
C LEU A 473 -10.77 10.37 2.03
N ASN A 474 -11.53 9.28 1.97
CA ASN A 474 -12.99 9.34 1.88
C ASN A 474 -13.60 10.05 3.09
N ALA A 475 -13.11 9.78 4.30
CA ALA A 475 -13.63 10.37 5.55
C ALA A 475 -13.39 11.88 5.62
N ILE A 476 -12.16 12.34 5.37
CA ILE A 476 -11.82 13.76 5.45
C ILE A 476 -12.51 14.59 4.37
N VAL A 477 -12.65 14.02 3.17
CA VAL A 477 -13.38 14.69 2.08
C VAL A 477 -14.88 14.69 2.33
N ALA A 478 -15.44 13.62 2.92
CA ALA A 478 -16.84 13.59 3.34
C ALA A 478 -17.16 14.71 4.36
N GLU A 479 -16.24 14.99 5.29
CA GLU A 479 -16.41 16.08 6.25
C GLU A 479 -16.44 17.45 5.55
N ALA A 480 -15.49 17.73 4.67
CA ALA A 480 -15.45 18.97 3.93
C ALA A 480 -16.69 19.18 3.04
N PHE A 481 -17.16 18.11 2.38
CA PHE A 481 -18.40 18.15 1.60
C PHE A 481 -19.64 18.35 2.47
N CYS A 482 -19.69 17.72 3.67
CA CYS A 482 -20.78 17.93 4.63
C CYS A 482 -20.88 19.41 5.02
N GLU A 483 -19.77 20.01 5.42
CA GLU A 483 -19.74 21.42 5.82
C GLU A 483 -20.08 22.37 4.67
N ALA A 484 -19.57 22.09 3.47
CA ALA A 484 -19.90 22.89 2.28
C ALA A 484 -21.39 22.77 1.92
N ALA A 485 -21.95 21.56 1.93
CA ALA A 485 -23.37 21.34 1.66
C ALA A 485 -24.25 22.02 2.70
N ASP A 486 -23.94 21.91 4.00
CA ASP A 486 -24.70 22.55 5.08
C ASP A 486 -24.76 24.08 4.93
N ARG A 487 -23.72 24.69 4.37
CA ARG A 487 -23.66 26.13 4.12
C ARG A 487 -24.39 26.55 2.84
N LEU A 488 -24.37 25.70 1.82
CA LEU A 488 -24.94 26.03 0.50
C LEU A 488 -26.43 25.65 0.37
N GLU A 489 -26.88 24.64 1.10
CA GLU A 489 -28.28 24.26 1.14
C GLU A 489 -29.12 25.37 1.79
N GLY A 490 -30.06 25.94 1.05
CA GLY A 490 -30.91 27.01 1.53
C GLY A 490 -30.31 28.41 1.45
N ALA A 491 -29.16 28.60 0.80
CA ALA A 491 -28.62 29.94 0.51
C ALA A 491 -29.59 30.73 -0.39
N GLU A 492 -29.89 31.97 -0.05
CA GLU A 492 -30.78 32.83 -0.83
C GLU A 492 -30.22 33.14 -2.22
N ASP A 493 -28.89 33.33 -2.31
CA ASP A 493 -28.13 33.52 -3.53
C ASP A 493 -27.05 32.42 -3.59
N PHE A 494 -27.34 31.33 -4.30
CA PHE A 494 -26.45 30.19 -4.43
C PHE A 494 -25.13 30.55 -5.11
N ASP A 495 -25.19 31.32 -6.21
CA ASP A 495 -23.99 31.67 -6.98
C ASP A 495 -23.02 32.49 -6.15
N MET A 496 -23.52 33.49 -5.41
CA MET A 496 -22.68 34.27 -4.51
C MET A 496 -22.14 33.41 -3.35
N ALA A 497 -22.99 32.60 -2.72
CA ALA A 497 -22.58 31.76 -1.59
C ALA A 497 -21.49 30.73 -1.97
N VAL A 498 -21.57 30.13 -3.16
CA VAL A 498 -20.55 29.17 -3.60
C VAL A 498 -19.22 29.87 -3.92
N HIS A 499 -19.25 31.05 -4.54
CA HIS A 499 -18.04 31.83 -4.78
C HIS A 499 -17.36 32.27 -3.50
N ASP A 500 -18.13 32.77 -2.55
CA ASP A 500 -17.60 33.18 -1.23
C ASP A 500 -16.99 31.98 -0.48
N LEU A 501 -17.63 30.80 -0.54
CA LEU A 501 -17.14 29.59 0.09
C LEU A 501 -15.83 29.10 -0.54
N ILE A 502 -15.75 29.09 -1.87
CA ILE A 502 -14.52 28.72 -2.60
C ILE A 502 -13.38 29.65 -2.18
N LYS A 503 -13.62 30.98 -2.21
CA LYS A 503 -12.62 31.96 -1.82
C LYS A 503 -12.17 31.78 -0.38
N GLU A 504 -13.11 31.59 0.55
CA GLU A 504 -12.81 31.34 1.97
C GLU A 504 -11.92 30.12 2.14
N TYR A 505 -12.34 28.96 1.62
CA TYR A 505 -11.58 27.70 1.78
C TYR A 505 -10.20 27.77 1.12
N MET A 506 -10.10 28.32 -0.07
CA MET A 506 -8.80 28.50 -0.73
C MET A 506 -7.90 29.45 0.04
N THR A 507 -8.43 30.55 0.59
CA THR A 507 -7.65 31.51 1.39
C THR A 507 -7.12 30.88 2.67
N GLU A 508 -7.97 30.15 3.40
CA GLU A 508 -7.60 29.54 4.67
C GLU A 508 -6.63 28.39 4.53
N HIS A 509 -6.76 27.59 3.43
CA HIS A 509 -6.06 26.34 3.25
C HIS A 509 -4.97 26.36 2.17
N GLN A 510 -4.67 27.51 1.53
CA GLN A 510 -3.58 27.63 0.55
C GLN A 510 -2.20 27.24 1.11
N ARG A 511 -2.01 27.28 2.43
CA ARG A 511 -0.75 26.91 3.07
C ARG A 511 -0.33 25.46 2.79
N ILE A 512 -1.27 24.56 2.40
CA ILE A 512 -1.00 23.16 2.06
C ILE A 512 -0.40 23.01 0.66
N ILE A 513 -0.54 24.02 -0.21
CA ILE A 513 -0.05 23.96 -1.60
C ILE A 513 1.47 24.14 -1.60
N PHE A 514 2.17 23.22 -2.26
CA PHE A 514 3.60 23.31 -2.47
C PHE A 514 4.01 22.65 -3.79
N ASN A 515 4.55 23.45 -4.71
CA ASN A 515 5.00 23.00 -6.03
C ASN A 515 6.53 22.89 -6.15
N GLY A 516 7.26 23.15 -5.07
CA GLY A 516 8.72 23.12 -5.02
C GLY A 516 9.32 21.74 -4.78
N ASN A 517 10.63 21.71 -4.51
CA ASN A 517 11.36 20.48 -4.18
C ASN A 517 11.11 20.07 -2.71
N GLY A 518 10.30 19.02 -2.49
CA GLY A 518 9.98 18.50 -1.17
C GLY A 518 11.15 17.89 -0.39
N TYR A 519 12.29 17.63 -1.04
CA TYR A 519 13.51 17.12 -0.36
C TYR A 519 14.42 18.22 0.14
N ALA A 520 14.15 19.48 -0.23
CA ALA A 520 14.94 20.59 0.21
C ALA A 520 14.74 20.88 1.72
N LYS A 521 15.85 21.16 2.43
CA LYS A 521 15.78 21.51 3.85
C LYS A 521 14.94 22.76 4.09
N GLU A 522 14.98 23.68 3.14
CA GLU A 522 14.17 24.91 3.13
C GLU A 522 12.67 24.61 3.16
N TRP A 523 12.24 23.44 2.61
CA TRP A 523 10.86 23.04 2.69
C TRP A 523 10.45 22.63 4.11
N GLU A 524 11.29 21.91 4.85
CA GLU A 524 11.01 21.57 6.24
C GLU A 524 10.84 22.83 7.11
N GLU A 525 11.71 23.82 6.91
CA GLU A 525 11.64 25.10 7.60
C GLU A 525 10.38 25.91 7.21
N GLU A 526 10.04 25.92 5.92
CA GLU A 526 8.84 26.56 5.40
C GLU A 526 7.56 25.88 5.90
N ALA A 527 7.50 24.55 5.87
CA ALA A 527 6.38 23.77 6.36
C ALA A 527 6.13 24.03 7.86
N ALA A 528 7.19 24.08 8.66
CA ALA A 528 7.10 24.45 10.08
C ALA A 528 6.55 25.87 10.27
N ARG A 529 6.98 26.84 9.46
CA ARG A 529 6.48 28.22 9.49
C ARG A 529 5.00 28.31 9.10
N ARG A 530 4.55 27.47 8.16
CA ARG A 530 3.14 27.33 7.76
C ARG A 530 2.31 26.55 8.79
N GLY A 531 2.93 25.94 9.79
CA GLY A 531 2.26 25.11 10.80
C GLY A 531 1.79 23.75 10.27
N LEU A 532 2.45 23.23 9.20
CA LEU A 532 2.18 21.91 8.68
C LEU A 532 2.91 20.85 9.53
N PRO A 533 2.25 19.71 9.86
CA PRO A 533 2.86 18.68 10.69
C PRO A 533 3.95 17.93 9.91
N ASN A 534 5.12 17.75 10.54
CA ASN A 534 6.16 16.82 10.09
C ASN A 534 6.16 15.62 11.04
N ILE A 535 5.76 14.45 10.53
CA ILE A 535 5.60 13.23 11.33
C ILE A 535 6.52 12.14 10.75
N PRO A 536 7.79 12.09 11.18
CA PRO A 536 8.83 11.30 10.51
C PRO A 536 8.72 9.79 10.74
N SER A 537 8.03 9.32 11.79
CA SER A 537 7.98 7.91 12.14
C SER A 537 6.57 7.38 12.32
N MET A 538 6.41 6.07 12.15
CA MET A 538 5.16 5.36 12.40
C MET A 538 4.70 5.53 13.86
N VAL A 539 5.61 5.39 14.83
CA VAL A 539 5.23 5.49 16.26
C VAL A 539 4.67 6.86 16.63
N ALA A 540 5.19 7.93 16.02
CA ALA A 540 4.64 9.27 16.19
C ALA A 540 3.29 9.45 15.46
N ALA A 541 3.15 8.85 14.28
CA ALA A 541 1.94 8.96 13.49
C ALA A 541 0.75 8.24 14.14
N VAL A 542 0.95 7.11 14.77
CA VAL A 542 -0.12 6.33 15.42
C VAL A 542 -0.88 7.14 16.47
N ASP A 543 -0.23 8.06 17.17
CA ASP A 543 -0.87 8.94 18.16
C ASP A 543 -2.04 9.74 17.57
N THR A 544 -1.99 10.06 16.28
CA THR A 544 -3.02 10.88 15.63
C THR A 544 -4.37 10.19 15.57
N LEU A 545 -4.41 8.85 15.54
CA LEU A 545 -5.66 8.06 15.50
C LEU A 545 -6.56 8.26 16.71
N THR A 546 -5.99 8.57 17.86
CA THR A 546 -6.71 8.68 19.14
C THR A 546 -6.89 10.11 19.62
N THR A 547 -6.61 11.09 18.75
CA THR A 547 -6.89 12.50 19.05
C THR A 547 -8.40 12.77 19.06
N PRO A 548 -8.88 13.75 19.87
CA PRO A 548 -10.29 14.12 19.86
C PRO A 548 -10.81 14.50 18.46
N LYS A 549 -9.96 15.13 17.63
CA LYS A 549 -10.27 15.47 16.24
C LYS A 549 -10.55 14.21 15.40
N ALA A 550 -9.68 13.22 15.47
CA ALA A 550 -9.82 11.97 14.73
C ALA A 550 -11.05 11.17 15.17
N ILE A 551 -11.25 11.05 16.48
CA ILE A 551 -12.41 10.35 17.05
C ILE A 551 -13.70 11.04 16.56
N HIS A 552 -13.78 12.37 16.68
CA HIS A 552 -14.96 13.12 16.22
C HIS A 552 -15.25 12.91 14.73
N LEU A 553 -14.22 12.99 13.86
CA LEU A 553 -14.36 12.77 12.42
C LEU A 553 -14.98 11.39 12.14
N PHE A 554 -14.36 10.35 12.65
CA PHE A 554 -14.75 8.98 12.31
C PHE A 554 -16.09 8.56 12.93
N GLU A 555 -16.41 9.02 14.15
CA GLU A 555 -17.71 8.76 14.80
C GLU A 555 -18.84 9.55 14.12
N LYS A 556 -18.60 10.80 13.71
CA LYS A 556 -19.59 11.64 12.99
C LYS A 556 -20.15 10.93 11.75
N PHE A 557 -19.30 10.18 11.06
CA PHE A 557 -19.68 9.46 9.84
C PHE A 557 -19.87 7.95 10.03
N GLY A 558 -19.79 7.45 11.26
CA GLY A 558 -19.99 6.04 11.58
C GLY A 558 -18.93 5.10 10.98
N ILE A 559 -17.72 5.62 10.69
CA ILE A 559 -16.64 4.84 10.06
C ILE A 559 -15.92 4.00 11.11
N PHE A 560 -15.55 4.60 12.23
CA PHE A 560 -14.97 3.95 13.39
C PHE A 560 -15.62 4.47 14.67
N THR A 561 -15.74 3.62 15.67
CA THR A 561 -15.94 4.01 17.05
C THR A 561 -14.61 4.35 17.72
N GLU A 562 -14.64 5.11 18.82
CA GLU A 562 -13.43 5.37 19.61
C GLU A 562 -12.72 4.06 20.03
N ALA A 563 -13.49 3.02 20.41
CA ALA A 563 -12.95 1.72 20.77
C ALA A 563 -12.21 1.05 19.61
N GLU A 564 -12.75 1.11 18.40
CA GLU A 564 -12.07 0.60 17.19
C GLU A 564 -10.78 1.37 16.87
N LEU A 565 -10.75 2.70 17.03
CA LEU A 565 -9.56 3.53 16.82
C LEU A 565 -8.45 3.22 17.84
N ARG A 566 -8.80 3.13 19.12
CA ARG A 566 -7.85 2.77 20.18
C ARG A 566 -7.27 1.39 19.97
N SER A 567 -8.12 0.43 19.60
CA SER A 567 -7.68 -0.93 19.27
C SER A 567 -6.68 -0.94 18.12
N ARG A 568 -6.94 -0.19 17.05
CA ARG A 568 -6.02 -0.10 15.90
C ARG A 568 -4.69 0.52 16.29
N ALA A 569 -4.69 1.57 17.12
CA ALA A 569 -3.48 2.16 17.63
C ALA A 569 -2.62 1.14 18.43
N GLU A 570 -3.25 0.38 19.31
CA GLU A 570 -2.56 -0.68 20.07
C GLU A 570 -1.97 -1.77 19.15
N VAL A 571 -2.73 -2.23 18.14
CA VAL A 571 -2.23 -3.20 17.16
C VAL A 571 -1.03 -2.64 16.37
N LEU A 572 -1.06 -1.37 15.99
CA LEU A 572 0.03 -0.73 15.26
C LEU A 572 1.30 -0.58 16.12
N TYR A 573 1.18 -0.16 17.39
CA TYR A 573 2.32 -0.10 18.31
C TYR A 573 2.91 -1.49 18.55
N GLU A 574 2.06 -2.49 18.77
CA GLU A 574 2.51 -3.88 18.96
C GLU A 574 3.20 -4.43 17.71
N THR A 575 2.67 -4.13 16.51
CA THR A 575 3.27 -4.51 15.23
C THR A 575 4.65 -3.87 15.06
N TYR A 576 4.78 -2.57 15.34
CA TYR A 576 6.08 -1.87 15.30
C TYR A 576 7.10 -2.55 16.21
N ALA A 577 6.75 -2.71 17.47
CA ALA A 577 7.65 -3.32 18.47
C ALA A 577 8.07 -4.73 18.08
N LYS A 578 7.15 -5.57 17.62
CA LYS A 578 7.44 -6.94 17.18
C LYS A 578 8.34 -6.99 15.95
N THR A 579 8.09 -6.13 14.96
CA THR A 579 8.89 -6.08 13.74
C THR A 579 10.33 -5.70 14.05
N ILE A 580 10.56 -4.60 14.78
CA ILE A 580 11.91 -4.17 15.14
C ILE A 580 12.58 -5.20 16.05
N ASN A 581 11.83 -5.86 16.94
CA ASN A 581 12.36 -6.96 17.75
C ASN A 581 12.88 -8.13 16.92
N ILE A 582 12.10 -8.58 15.93
CA ILE A 582 12.52 -9.66 15.01
C ILE A 582 13.76 -9.24 14.25
N GLU A 583 13.81 -8.02 13.74
CA GLU A 583 14.98 -7.50 13.02
C GLU A 583 16.22 -7.42 13.91
N ALA A 584 16.09 -6.89 15.13
CA ALA A 584 17.20 -6.79 16.07
C ALA A 584 17.78 -8.16 16.43
N LEU A 585 16.93 -9.13 16.77
CA LEU A 585 17.36 -10.49 17.08
C LEU A 585 17.99 -11.19 15.87
N THR A 586 17.45 -10.97 14.66
CA THR A 586 18.04 -11.48 13.42
C THR A 586 19.43 -10.89 13.17
N MET A 587 19.62 -9.58 13.40
CA MET A 587 20.93 -8.94 13.28
C MET A 587 21.94 -9.55 14.26
N VAL A 588 21.56 -9.75 15.51
CA VAL A 588 22.43 -10.38 16.52
C VAL A 588 22.79 -11.82 16.14
N ASP A 589 21.82 -12.57 15.62
CA ASP A 589 22.04 -13.97 15.20
C ASP A 589 23.01 -14.04 14.02
N MET A 590 22.77 -13.25 12.95
CA MET A 590 23.65 -13.18 11.79
C MET A 590 25.05 -12.67 12.15
N ALA A 591 25.15 -11.65 13.02
CA ALA A 591 26.41 -11.14 13.49
C ALA A 591 27.25 -12.24 14.18
N ASN A 592 26.65 -12.90 15.19
CA ASN A 592 27.37 -13.81 16.06
C ASN A 592 27.63 -15.18 15.42
N LYS A 593 26.73 -15.67 14.56
CA LYS A 593 26.83 -17.01 13.99
C LYS A 593 27.40 -17.05 12.57
N GLN A 594 27.33 -15.94 11.84
CA GLN A 594 27.73 -15.89 10.45
C GLN A 594 28.90 -14.93 10.20
N ILE A 595 28.76 -13.62 10.49
CA ILE A 595 29.76 -12.61 10.12
C ILE A 595 31.02 -12.77 10.97
N ILE A 596 30.90 -12.74 12.30
CA ILE A 596 32.06 -12.83 13.20
C ILE A 596 32.90 -14.09 12.93
N PRO A 597 32.32 -15.32 12.85
CA PRO A 597 33.10 -16.51 12.55
C PRO A 597 33.77 -16.49 11.16
N ALA A 598 33.11 -15.89 10.17
CA ALA A 598 33.69 -15.75 8.81
C ALA A 598 34.88 -14.79 8.79
N VAL A 599 34.74 -13.64 9.46
CA VAL A 599 35.81 -12.64 9.59
C VAL A 599 36.99 -13.18 10.40
N MET A 600 36.74 -13.95 11.47
CA MET A 600 37.81 -14.61 12.23
C MET A 600 38.61 -15.60 11.37
N LYS A 601 37.94 -16.39 10.49
CA LYS A 601 38.61 -17.31 9.56
C LYS A 601 39.49 -16.55 8.58
N TYR A 602 39.00 -15.42 8.04
CA TYR A 602 39.78 -14.59 7.15
C TYR A 602 40.95 -13.90 7.86
N SER A 603 40.74 -13.40 9.08
CA SER A 603 41.79 -12.82 9.92
C SER A 603 42.92 -13.83 10.18
N LYS A 604 42.58 -15.11 10.45
CA LYS A 604 43.54 -16.19 10.59
C LYS A 604 44.35 -16.37 9.26
N SER A 605 43.68 -16.40 8.12
CA SER A 605 44.36 -16.53 6.81
C SER A 605 45.34 -15.38 6.55
N LEU A 606 44.99 -14.15 6.93
CA LEU A 606 45.89 -12.99 6.84
C LEU A 606 47.07 -13.11 7.80
N ALA A 607 46.86 -13.57 9.02
CA ALA A 607 47.92 -13.79 10.01
C ALA A 607 48.92 -14.88 9.53
N ASP A 608 48.41 -16.00 8.98
CA ASP A 608 49.21 -17.07 8.39
C ASP A 608 50.05 -16.51 7.20
N ALA A 609 49.46 -15.66 6.37
CA ALA A 609 50.13 -14.99 5.25
C ALA A 609 51.23 -14.06 5.73
N VAL A 610 51.03 -13.27 6.80
CA VAL A 610 52.06 -12.42 7.40
C VAL A 610 53.26 -13.26 7.83
N ILE A 611 53.05 -14.39 8.50
CA ILE A 611 54.13 -15.28 8.96
C ILE A 611 54.89 -15.83 7.74
N ALA A 612 54.21 -16.43 6.79
CA ALA A 612 54.82 -17.05 5.61
C ALA A 612 55.60 -16.04 4.75
N ILE A 613 55.07 -14.83 4.53
CA ILE A 613 55.76 -13.78 3.77
C ILE A 613 57.03 -13.30 4.52
N THR A 614 56.95 -13.13 5.84
CA THR A 614 58.07 -12.75 6.69
C THR A 614 59.21 -13.80 6.61
N GLU A 615 58.87 -15.09 6.73
CA GLU A 615 59.83 -16.20 6.63
C GLU A 615 60.49 -16.24 5.24
N ALA A 616 59.76 -15.89 4.19
CA ALA A 616 60.29 -15.79 2.83
C ALA A 616 61.05 -14.48 2.53
N GLY A 617 61.16 -13.55 3.49
CA GLY A 617 61.85 -12.25 3.34
C GLY A 617 61.09 -11.22 2.52
N GLY A 618 59.77 -11.39 2.35
CA GLY A 618 58.87 -10.48 1.63
C GLY A 618 58.36 -9.31 2.47
N ASP A 619 57.71 -8.33 1.80
CA ASP A 619 57.09 -7.19 2.44
C ASP A 619 55.69 -7.56 2.95
N THR A 620 55.45 -7.35 4.24
CA THR A 620 54.18 -7.66 4.94
C THR A 620 53.33 -6.43 5.18
N TYR A 621 53.59 -5.29 4.61
CA TYR A 621 52.84 -4.06 4.83
C TYR A 621 51.32 -4.23 4.53
N VAL A 622 51.00 -4.80 3.38
CA VAL A 622 49.59 -4.94 2.95
C VAL A 622 48.80 -5.90 3.89
N PRO A 623 49.24 -7.16 4.12
CA PRO A 623 48.49 -8.08 4.95
C PRO A 623 48.42 -7.63 6.42
N ASN A 624 49.44 -6.99 6.98
CA ASN A 624 49.42 -6.40 8.32
C ASN A 624 48.37 -5.28 8.44
N ARG A 625 48.33 -4.36 7.48
CA ARG A 625 47.39 -3.27 7.44
C ARG A 625 45.95 -3.82 7.39
N MET A 626 45.68 -4.78 6.50
CA MET A 626 44.36 -5.41 6.39
C MET A 626 43.96 -6.12 7.69
N LEU A 627 44.88 -6.88 8.29
CA LEU A 627 44.62 -7.58 9.55
C LEU A 627 44.27 -6.61 10.68
N GLN A 628 44.98 -5.50 10.80
CA GLN A 628 44.69 -4.45 11.79
C GLN A 628 43.31 -3.82 11.58
N GLN A 629 42.98 -3.43 10.35
CA GLN A 629 41.69 -2.83 10.03
C GLN A 629 40.54 -3.79 10.32
N ILE A 630 40.67 -5.04 9.91
CA ILE A 630 39.61 -6.07 10.08
C ILE A 630 39.41 -6.39 11.56
N THR A 631 40.50 -6.60 12.33
CA THR A 631 40.38 -6.93 13.75
C THR A 631 39.85 -5.78 14.59
N GLN A 632 40.14 -4.53 14.22
CA GLN A 632 39.55 -3.36 14.83
C GLN A 632 38.03 -3.31 14.57
N LYS A 633 37.61 -3.46 13.31
CA LYS A 633 36.17 -3.44 12.94
C LYS A 633 35.41 -4.62 13.55
N LEU A 634 36.04 -5.78 13.65
CA LEU A 634 35.46 -6.93 14.32
C LEU A 634 35.18 -6.65 15.80
N THR A 635 36.10 -5.97 16.48
CA THR A 635 35.91 -5.55 17.88
C THR A 635 34.80 -4.51 18.03
N GLU A 636 34.73 -3.54 17.10
CA GLU A 636 33.62 -2.56 17.06
C GLU A 636 32.28 -3.26 16.87
N MET A 637 32.20 -4.23 15.97
CA MET A 637 31.01 -5.01 15.66
C MET A 637 30.54 -5.84 16.85
N GLU A 638 31.45 -6.55 17.54
CA GLU A 638 31.12 -7.35 18.73
C GLU A 638 30.49 -6.49 19.83
N LYS A 639 31.14 -5.36 20.16
CA LYS A 639 30.62 -4.42 21.16
C LYS A 639 29.24 -3.86 20.77
N ALA A 640 29.03 -3.59 19.48
CA ALA A 640 27.76 -3.09 18.99
C ALA A 640 26.66 -4.18 19.06
N SER A 641 27.02 -5.45 18.82
CA SER A 641 26.10 -6.59 18.95
C SER A 641 25.68 -6.80 20.42
N GLU A 642 26.62 -6.72 21.35
CA GLU A 642 26.34 -6.78 22.79
C GLU A 642 25.41 -5.64 23.23
N ALA A 643 25.69 -4.41 22.78
CA ALA A 643 24.89 -3.23 23.10
C ALA A 643 23.46 -3.36 22.53
N LEU A 644 23.30 -3.85 21.29
CA LEU A 644 21.99 -4.09 20.69
C LEU A 644 21.18 -5.10 21.51
N LEU A 645 21.80 -6.21 21.89
CA LEU A 645 21.14 -7.24 22.71
C LEU A 645 20.74 -6.72 24.08
N GLU A 646 21.51 -5.81 24.66
CA GLU A 646 21.18 -5.15 25.93
C GLU A 646 19.96 -4.23 25.79
N GLU A 647 19.91 -3.39 24.75
CA GLU A 647 18.77 -2.51 24.51
C GLU A 647 17.49 -3.30 24.13
N GLU A 648 17.62 -4.38 23.34
CA GLU A 648 16.50 -5.28 23.05
C GLU A 648 15.91 -5.88 24.33
N LYS A 649 16.76 -6.42 25.24
CA LYS A 649 16.30 -6.99 26.52
C LYS A 649 15.57 -5.97 27.39
N LYS A 650 16.00 -4.72 27.38
CA LYS A 650 15.30 -3.63 28.09
C LYS A 650 13.93 -3.37 27.46
N ALA A 651 13.87 -3.25 26.14
CA ALA A 651 12.64 -2.97 25.41
C ALA A 651 11.62 -4.14 25.51
N SER A 652 12.09 -5.39 25.37
CA SER A 652 11.22 -6.58 25.43
C SER A 652 10.63 -6.81 26.84
N ALA A 653 11.30 -6.36 27.89
CA ALA A 653 10.82 -6.44 29.27
C ALA A 653 9.75 -5.38 29.61
N MET A 654 9.54 -4.37 28.77
CA MET A 654 8.53 -3.34 28.98
C MET A 654 7.11 -3.88 28.72
N PRO A 655 6.08 -3.30 29.39
CA PRO A 655 4.69 -3.57 29.02
C PRO A 655 4.43 -3.23 27.55
N ARG A 656 3.59 -4.04 26.90
CA ARG A 656 3.21 -3.79 25.51
C ARG A 656 2.47 -2.46 25.37
N GLY A 657 2.61 -1.84 24.21
CA GLY A 657 1.92 -0.60 23.85
C GLY A 657 2.89 0.52 23.44
N LYS A 658 2.43 1.75 23.57
CA LYS A 658 3.09 2.95 23.07
C LYS A 658 4.53 3.10 23.57
N GLU A 659 4.75 3.05 24.89
CA GLU A 659 6.08 3.28 25.49
C GLU A 659 7.10 2.22 25.02
N GLN A 660 6.67 0.98 24.86
CA GLN A 660 7.50 -0.08 24.33
C GLN A 660 7.87 0.19 22.86
N ALA A 661 6.91 0.58 22.04
CA ALA A 661 7.16 0.91 20.63
C ALA A 661 8.14 2.08 20.47
N PHE A 662 8.00 3.14 21.27
CA PHE A 662 8.97 4.25 21.30
C PHE A 662 10.36 3.80 21.79
N CYS A 663 10.46 2.89 22.73
CA CYS A 663 11.75 2.34 23.15
C CYS A 663 12.43 1.57 22.00
N TYR A 664 11.68 0.77 21.26
CA TYR A 664 12.20 0.11 20.04
C TYR A 664 12.66 1.12 18.99
N HIS A 665 11.92 2.18 18.77
CA HIS A 665 12.28 3.25 17.83
C HIS A 665 13.53 4.02 18.28
N ASP A 666 13.53 4.54 19.51
CA ASP A 666 14.53 5.51 19.97
C ASP A 666 15.85 4.87 20.43
N LYS A 667 15.82 3.57 20.82
CA LYS A 667 16.97 2.88 21.40
C LYS A 667 17.41 1.68 20.58
N VAL A 668 16.51 0.73 20.33
CA VAL A 668 16.85 -0.51 19.64
C VAL A 668 17.25 -0.25 18.19
N MET A 669 16.47 0.54 17.45
CA MET A 669 16.79 0.88 16.04
C MET A 669 18.10 1.67 15.92
N VAL A 670 18.40 2.54 16.89
CA VAL A 670 19.70 3.25 16.92
C VAL A 670 20.86 2.27 17.14
N ALA A 671 20.70 1.30 18.02
CA ALA A 671 21.69 0.25 18.24
C ALA A 671 21.84 -0.69 17.04
N MET A 672 20.75 -1.00 16.33
CA MET A 672 20.79 -1.76 15.05
C MET A 672 21.66 -1.04 14.01
N ASN A 673 21.46 0.27 13.83
CA ASN A 673 22.27 1.09 12.92
C ASN A 673 23.75 1.13 13.33
N ALA A 674 24.04 1.14 14.64
CA ALA A 674 25.40 1.09 15.17
C ALA A 674 26.07 -0.26 14.88
N LEU A 675 25.35 -1.38 14.94
CA LEU A 675 25.85 -2.71 14.57
C LEU A 675 26.04 -2.86 13.05
N ARG A 676 25.14 -2.33 12.25
CA ARG A 676 25.21 -2.41 10.79
C ARG A 676 26.50 -1.78 10.25
N ARG A 677 26.88 -0.61 10.75
CA ARG A 677 28.01 0.16 10.23
C ARG A 677 29.34 -0.61 10.16
N PRO A 678 29.88 -1.18 11.25
CA PRO A 678 31.11 -1.97 11.19
C PRO A 678 30.96 -3.25 10.37
N ALA A 679 29.79 -3.86 10.31
CA ALA A 679 29.51 -5.03 9.49
C ALA A 679 29.60 -4.73 7.99
N ASP A 680 28.96 -3.64 7.54
CA ASP A 680 29.03 -3.20 6.13
C ASP A 680 30.46 -2.75 5.71
N GLU A 681 31.25 -2.21 6.67
CA GLU A 681 32.66 -1.92 6.45
C GLU A 681 33.51 -3.20 6.33
N LEU A 682 33.23 -4.21 7.15
CA LEU A 682 33.89 -5.52 7.05
C LEU A 682 33.58 -6.23 5.73
N GLU A 683 32.36 -6.13 5.21
CA GLU A 683 31.98 -6.68 3.90
C GLU A 683 32.93 -6.20 2.77
N LYS A 684 33.34 -4.93 2.83
CA LYS A 684 34.26 -4.33 1.84
C LYS A 684 35.73 -4.80 1.96
N LEU A 685 36.12 -5.29 3.15
CA LEU A 685 37.50 -5.66 3.48
C LEU A 685 37.75 -7.17 3.40
N VAL A 686 36.72 -7.97 3.65
CA VAL A 686 36.82 -9.42 3.70
C VAL A 686 36.72 -10.01 2.29
N ASP A 687 37.58 -10.98 1.99
CA ASP A 687 37.53 -11.71 0.72
C ASP A 687 36.14 -12.34 0.52
N LYS A 688 35.55 -12.15 -0.67
CA LYS A 688 34.23 -12.66 -1.04
C LYS A 688 34.04 -14.15 -0.74
N LYS A 689 35.11 -14.95 -0.81
CA LYS A 689 35.09 -16.39 -0.51
C LYS A 689 34.74 -16.68 0.96
N TYR A 690 35.07 -15.75 1.86
CA TYR A 690 34.80 -15.89 3.31
C TYR A 690 33.51 -15.22 3.72
N TRP A 691 33.00 -14.23 2.93
CA TRP A 691 31.76 -13.55 3.28
C TRP A 691 30.58 -14.52 3.31
N PRO A 692 29.75 -14.55 4.39
CA PRO A 692 28.87 -15.69 4.66
C PRO A 692 27.57 -15.74 3.86
N PHE A 693 27.18 -14.64 3.21
CA PHE A 693 25.92 -14.53 2.46
C PHE A 693 26.04 -13.62 1.23
N PRO A 694 25.09 -13.68 0.27
CA PRO A 694 25.10 -12.85 -0.94
C PRO A 694 25.11 -11.35 -0.63
N THR A 695 25.93 -10.61 -1.35
CA THR A 695 26.04 -9.15 -1.28
C THR A 695 24.98 -8.44 -2.10
N TYR A 696 24.89 -7.11 -2.01
CA TYR A 696 24.00 -6.31 -2.87
C TYR A 696 24.31 -6.51 -4.36
N ALA A 697 25.57 -6.64 -4.73
CA ALA A 697 25.94 -6.94 -6.11
C ALA A 697 25.35 -8.27 -6.60
N ASP A 698 25.37 -9.29 -5.76
CA ASP A 698 24.82 -10.61 -6.09
C ASP A 698 23.28 -10.60 -6.18
N LEU A 699 22.61 -9.78 -5.37
CA LEU A 699 21.15 -9.73 -5.32
C LEU A 699 20.55 -8.83 -6.40
N LEU A 700 21.15 -7.65 -6.65
CA LEU A 700 20.55 -6.61 -7.48
C LEU A 700 20.94 -6.73 -8.98
N PHE A 701 22.04 -7.40 -9.30
CA PHE A 701 22.58 -7.38 -10.67
C PHE A 701 22.62 -8.74 -11.38
N GLU A 702 22.37 -9.83 -10.68
CA GLU A 702 22.44 -11.17 -11.26
C GLU A 702 21.06 -11.82 -11.54
N VAL A 703 19.99 -11.02 -11.66
CA VAL A 703 18.63 -11.49 -11.98
C VAL A 703 18.30 -11.33 -13.45
#